data_79a43e1514f4dce5c1d1006206388bf4
#
_entry.id   79a43e1514f4dce5c1d1006206388bf4
#
_cell.length_a   1.000
_cell.length_b   1.000
_cell.length_c   1.000
_cell.angle_alpha   90.00
_cell.angle_beta   90.00
_cell.angle_gamma   90.00
#
_symmetry.space_group_name_H-M   'P 1'
#
loop_
_entity.id
_entity.type
_entity.pdbx_description
1 polymer ?
#
loop_
_entity_poly.entity_id
_entity_poly.type
_entity_poly.pdbx_seq_one_letter_code
_entity_poly.pdbx_strand_id
1 'polypeptide(L)'
;KDLLIERWGDNTVAPISNWNTLQLKSLIKDISKLYGIPFTESNAVTGKMMVEATSAAKKAHGIKAGVYNPTFEEVKKYSPTLQAFLRKYPDVATHVDELYGQVRSCSRHAGGVVIAENLDYHMPLISSKNVRQTPWSEGQNVRHLEPMGFIKFDLLGLSTLRMIEGAISHILRRHHGIENPEFSDILDYYNKNLHPDMIDLDDQRVYKNVFHEGNWAGTFQFTESGVQSLCKRIKPTNIIDVSSVTSTYRPGPLSANVDKDLVEARRQPGMVKYINDVHRQVTGETNGFLIFQEQIAMLAHKLGKDLSLDEGNMLRKVLTKKGTGKEAKVKAALHGKFVAGCSEKGIKQTTAQRLWETFEYFSGYGFNKSHAVCYSIISYQCAWLFTYYPAEWMAAFLDKEPESRKEAAISTAKQFGFDIAPLNVNTSGRVWGISENGKVLIQPLTSVKGLGDAAIDQIVNNRPFNTIEEFLFNPDIVYSKLNKKCIDALVRSEGLDVLMDSRFAGRKHFWSAIAVDRPRNKKKLIENIALYAPEGDFSLEEEVVNLVNLTGRFPFTRVVSAEVIEGLKNNKIPPISEFDKDLMVCWAVPRSVKVKTTRAGKKYFQVDLVDSNSVITSIRCWGIDLALGDDIVVNVPYLIKPDYSEGWGFSTRGRISSNWKMLA
;
A
#
# COMPACT_ATOMS: atom_id res chain seq x y z
N LYS A 1 16.93 -10.06 -10.70
CA LYS A 1 17.41 -9.89 -12.08
C LYS A 1 18.93 -9.83 -12.10
N ASP A 2 19.52 -9.06 -11.22
CA ASP A 2 20.98 -8.89 -11.15
C ASP A 2 21.69 -10.22 -10.88
N LEU A 3 21.18 -11.05 -9.97
CA LEU A 3 21.67 -12.41 -9.72
C LEU A 3 21.61 -13.32 -10.96
N LEU A 4 20.62 -13.16 -11.84
CA LEU A 4 20.55 -13.92 -13.08
C LEU A 4 21.59 -13.45 -14.08
N ILE A 5 21.81 -12.14 -14.16
CA ILE A 5 22.85 -11.52 -15.01
C ILE A 5 24.23 -11.93 -14.51
N GLU A 6 24.45 -11.92 -13.20
CA GLU A 6 25.69 -12.36 -12.57
C GLU A 6 26.00 -13.83 -12.88
N ARG A 7 24.97 -14.69 -12.85
CA ARG A 7 25.11 -16.14 -13.09
C ARG A 7 25.32 -16.53 -14.55
N TRP A 8 24.61 -15.85 -15.48
CA TRP A 8 24.56 -16.25 -16.90
C TRP A 8 25.07 -15.19 -17.89
N GLY A 9 25.41 -14.00 -17.41
CA GLY A 9 25.90 -12.90 -18.24
C GLY A 9 24.77 -12.03 -18.82
N ASP A 10 25.13 -10.78 -19.15
CA ASP A 10 24.23 -9.76 -19.69
C ASP A 10 23.88 -9.95 -21.17
N ASN A 11 24.55 -10.91 -21.85
CA ASN A 11 24.20 -11.34 -23.18
C ASN A 11 23.25 -12.54 -23.23
N THR A 12 22.97 -13.15 -22.07
CA THR A 12 22.02 -14.26 -21.91
C THR A 12 20.74 -13.82 -21.22
N VAL A 13 20.80 -12.84 -20.34
CA VAL A 13 19.66 -12.35 -19.56
C VAL A 13 19.44 -10.88 -19.84
N ALA A 14 18.32 -10.53 -20.44
CA ALA A 14 17.97 -9.13 -20.67
C ALA A 14 16.60 -8.77 -20.04
N PRO A 15 16.54 -7.74 -19.19
CA PRO A 15 15.27 -7.15 -18.78
C PRO A 15 14.48 -6.64 -19.99
N ILE A 16 13.17 -6.81 -19.96
CA ILE A 16 12.29 -6.33 -21.02
C ILE A 16 12.10 -4.83 -20.92
N SER A 17 12.19 -4.13 -22.05
CA SER A 17 11.89 -2.71 -22.14
C SER A 17 10.39 -2.44 -22.03
N ASN A 18 10.07 -1.29 -21.49
CA ASN A 18 8.73 -0.72 -21.53
C ASN A 18 8.81 0.70 -22.09
N TRP A 19 8.12 0.95 -23.20
CA TRP A 19 8.06 2.24 -23.84
C TRP A 19 6.86 3.03 -23.33
N ASN A 20 7.13 4.04 -22.49
CA ASN A 20 6.08 4.90 -21.95
C ASN A 20 5.66 5.91 -23.01
N THR A 21 4.37 5.96 -23.29
CA THR A 21 3.79 6.93 -24.24
C THR A 21 3.19 8.13 -23.51
N LEU A 22 3.08 9.23 -24.22
CA LEU A 22 2.44 10.45 -23.74
C LEU A 22 0.93 10.21 -23.59
N GLN A 23 0.46 10.20 -22.35
CA GLN A 23 -0.94 9.98 -22.01
C GLN A 23 -1.68 11.30 -21.80
N LEU A 24 -2.94 11.38 -22.21
CA LEU A 24 -3.71 12.61 -22.31
C LEU A 24 -3.65 13.50 -21.04
N LYS A 25 -3.81 12.93 -19.84
CA LYS A 25 -3.78 13.71 -18.58
C LYS A 25 -2.44 14.38 -18.31
N SER A 26 -1.35 13.66 -18.50
CA SER A 26 0.01 14.19 -18.30
C SER A 26 0.38 15.13 -19.42
N LEU A 27 0.06 14.78 -20.67
CA LEU A 27 0.37 15.57 -21.84
C LEU A 27 -0.26 16.98 -21.77
N ILE A 28 -1.55 17.08 -21.45
CA ILE A 28 -2.21 18.38 -21.27
C ILE A 28 -1.49 19.22 -20.21
N LYS A 29 -1.08 18.62 -19.09
CA LYS A 29 -0.36 19.35 -18.03
C LYS A 29 1.03 19.78 -18.46
N ASP A 30 1.76 18.90 -19.15
CA ASP A 30 3.12 19.17 -19.62
C ASP A 30 3.10 20.31 -20.67
N ILE A 31 2.21 20.25 -21.65
CA ILE A 31 2.04 21.30 -22.66
C ILE A 31 1.55 22.62 -22.02
N SER A 32 0.55 22.54 -21.13
CA SER A 32 0.04 23.73 -20.41
C SER A 32 1.15 24.46 -19.67
N LYS A 33 2.09 23.73 -19.07
CA LYS A 33 3.25 24.30 -18.37
C LYS A 33 4.16 25.09 -19.33
N LEU A 34 4.39 24.59 -20.55
CA LEU A 34 5.20 25.29 -21.56
C LEU A 34 4.56 26.62 -21.99
N TYR A 35 3.22 26.68 -22.04
CA TYR A 35 2.47 27.88 -22.37
C TYR A 35 2.15 28.77 -21.15
N GLY A 36 2.73 28.52 -19.99
CA GLY A 36 2.52 29.31 -18.78
C GLY A 36 1.08 29.25 -18.22
N ILE A 37 0.29 28.25 -18.62
CA ILE A 37 -1.08 28.07 -18.12
C ILE A 37 -1.02 27.58 -16.67
N PRO A 38 -1.77 28.19 -15.72
CA PRO A 38 -1.74 27.80 -14.33
C PRO A 38 -2.05 26.31 -14.13
N PHE A 39 -1.27 25.66 -13.27
CA PHE A 39 -1.45 24.23 -12.93
C PHE A 39 -2.86 23.94 -12.38
N THR A 40 -3.45 24.89 -11.64
CA THR A 40 -4.82 24.76 -11.10
C THR A 40 -5.84 24.60 -12.22
N GLU A 41 -5.69 25.34 -13.32
CA GLU A 41 -6.60 25.27 -14.49
C GLU A 41 -6.43 23.94 -15.23
N SER A 42 -5.21 23.57 -15.62
CA SER A 42 -4.95 22.30 -16.32
C SER A 42 -5.31 21.08 -15.45
N ASN A 43 -5.13 21.18 -14.12
CA ASN A 43 -5.51 20.12 -13.20
C ASN A 43 -7.04 19.98 -13.04
N ALA A 44 -7.79 21.10 -13.05
CA ALA A 44 -9.25 21.08 -13.02
C ALA A 44 -9.83 20.38 -14.26
N VAL A 45 -9.28 20.68 -15.45
CA VAL A 45 -9.68 20.04 -16.71
C VAL A 45 -9.38 18.54 -16.68
N THR A 46 -8.14 18.18 -16.41
CA THR A 46 -7.70 16.76 -16.39
C THR A 46 -8.36 15.92 -15.29
N GLY A 47 -8.89 16.56 -14.24
CA GLY A 47 -9.68 15.91 -13.19
C GLY A 47 -11.10 15.54 -13.62
N LYS A 48 -11.71 16.31 -14.52
CA LYS A 48 -13.12 16.14 -14.94
C LYS A 48 -13.27 15.39 -16.27
N MET A 49 -12.40 15.64 -17.26
CA MET A 49 -12.58 15.18 -18.63
C MET A 49 -12.84 13.69 -18.79
N MET A 50 -12.12 12.84 -18.03
CA MET A 50 -12.28 11.38 -18.14
C MET A 50 -13.62 10.90 -17.58
N VAL A 51 -14.12 11.53 -16.51
CA VAL A 51 -15.40 11.17 -15.90
C VAL A 51 -16.56 11.55 -16.83
N GLU A 52 -16.50 12.75 -17.40
CA GLU A 52 -17.47 13.24 -18.38
C GLU A 52 -17.52 12.33 -19.60
N ALA A 53 -16.36 12.05 -20.19
CA ALA A 53 -16.25 11.22 -21.38
C ALA A 53 -16.68 9.78 -21.13
N THR A 54 -16.27 9.17 -20.01
CA THR A 54 -16.68 7.80 -19.67
C THR A 54 -18.18 7.67 -19.52
N SER A 55 -18.82 8.62 -18.83
CA SER A 55 -20.27 8.62 -18.63
C SER A 55 -21.04 8.75 -19.94
N ALA A 56 -20.64 9.71 -20.79
CA ALA A 56 -21.29 9.96 -22.06
C ALA A 56 -21.04 8.84 -23.09
N ALA A 57 -19.83 8.32 -23.18
CA ALA A 57 -19.50 7.21 -24.08
C ALA A 57 -20.24 5.92 -23.69
N LYS A 58 -20.31 5.58 -22.39
CA LYS A 58 -21.14 4.45 -21.92
C LYS A 58 -22.58 4.57 -22.36
N LYS A 59 -23.17 5.75 -22.21
CA LYS A 59 -24.54 6.02 -22.65
C LYS A 59 -24.70 5.87 -24.17
N ALA A 60 -23.75 6.40 -24.94
CA ALA A 60 -23.75 6.33 -26.41
C ALA A 60 -23.63 4.89 -26.94
N HIS A 61 -22.86 4.06 -26.23
CA HIS A 61 -22.65 2.64 -26.61
C HIS A 61 -23.60 1.66 -25.92
N GLY A 62 -24.57 2.14 -25.12
CA GLY A 62 -25.54 1.28 -24.42
C GLY A 62 -24.92 0.41 -23.32
N ILE A 63 -23.74 0.78 -22.80
CA ILE A 63 -23.01 0.00 -21.78
C ILE A 63 -23.59 0.33 -20.41
N LYS A 64 -24.34 -0.61 -19.85
CA LYS A 64 -25.01 -0.42 -18.55
C LYS A 64 -24.11 -0.70 -17.34
N ALA A 65 -23.13 -1.58 -17.45
CA ALA A 65 -22.22 -1.97 -16.36
C ALA A 65 -20.80 -2.26 -16.86
N GLY A 66 -19.81 -2.34 -15.93
CA GLY A 66 -18.40 -2.63 -16.23
C GLY A 66 -17.53 -1.38 -16.37
N VAL A 67 -16.20 -1.60 -16.43
CA VAL A 67 -15.21 -0.56 -16.66
C VAL A 67 -15.15 -0.24 -18.15
N TYR A 68 -15.25 1.03 -18.49
CA TYR A 68 -15.06 1.53 -19.85
C TYR A 68 -14.01 2.62 -19.88
N ASN A 69 -13.01 2.44 -20.70
CA ASN A 69 -11.97 3.44 -20.93
C ASN A 69 -12.21 4.11 -22.29
N PRO A 70 -12.64 5.38 -22.32
CA PRO A 70 -12.90 6.07 -23.56
C PRO A 70 -11.57 6.28 -24.33
N THR A 71 -11.64 6.19 -25.65
CA THR A 71 -10.53 6.53 -26.54
C THR A 71 -10.26 8.03 -26.50
N PHE A 72 -9.11 8.46 -27.02
CA PHE A 72 -8.78 9.89 -27.09
C PHE A 72 -9.83 10.69 -27.88
N GLU A 73 -10.30 10.16 -28.99
CA GLU A 73 -11.34 10.79 -29.81
C GLU A 73 -12.68 10.91 -29.05
N GLU A 74 -13.03 9.88 -28.28
CA GLU A 74 -14.21 9.93 -27.41
C GLU A 74 -14.07 10.95 -26.28
N VAL A 75 -12.88 11.10 -25.71
CA VAL A 75 -12.65 12.14 -24.69
C VAL A 75 -12.79 13.53 -25.29
N LYS A 76 -12.25 13.78 -26.49
CA LYS A 76 -12.46 15.04 -27.22
C LYS A 76 -13.95 15.27 -27.56
N LYS A 77 -14.65 14.21 -27.97
CA LYS A 77 -16.07 14.28 -28.37
C LYS A 77 -17.02 14.51 -27.21
N TYR A 78 -16.77 13.86 -26.07
CA TYR A 78 -17.76 13.74 -24.99
C TYR A 78 -17.41 14.54 -23.73
N SER A 79 -16.24 15.21 -23.65
CA SER A 79 -15.92 16.07 -22.50
C SER A 79 -16.10 17.56 -22.84
N PRO A 80 -17.19 18.20 -22.38
CA PRO A 80 -17.39 19.64 -22.56
C PRO A 80 -16.26 20.46 -21.91
N THR A 81 -15.75 20.01 -20.75
CA THR A 81 -14.65 20.68 -20.06
C THR A 81 -13.36 20.68 -20.89
N LEU A 82 -13.02 19.55 -21.52
CA LEU A 82 -11.86 19.47 -22.40
C LEU A 82 -12.07 20.32 -23.67
N GLN A 83 -13.23 20.24 -24.29
CA GLN A 83 -13.55 21.05 -25.49
C GLN A 83 -13.44 22.55 -25.23
N ALA A 84 -13.94 23.04 -24.11
CA ALA A 84 -13.83 24.43 -23.72
C ALA A 84 -12.37 24.87 -23.54
N PHE A 85 -11.57 24.01 -22.88
CA PHE A 85 -10.15 24.25 -22.67
C PHE A 85 -9.35 24.27 -23.96
N LEU A 86 -9.55 23.31 -24.86
CA LEU A 86 -8.84 23.25 -26.16
C LEU A 86 -9.25 24.40 -27.08
N ARG A 87 -10.50 24.88 -27.02
CA ARG A 87 -10.92 26.11 -27.75
C ARG A 87 -10.27 27.36 -27.18
N LYS A 88 -10.09 27.44 -25.87
CA LYS A 88 -9.41 28.58 -25.21
C LYS A 88 -7.92 28.61 -25.53
N TYR A 89 -7.30 27.46 -25.74
CA TYR A 89 -5.87 27.28 -25.98
C TYR A 89 -5.61 26.42 -27.23
N PRO A 90 -5.79 27.00 -28.47
CA PRO A 90 -5.68 26.23 -29.71
C PRO A 90 -4.28 25.65 -29.95
N ASP A 91 -3.21 26.34 -29.54
CA ASP A 91 -1.84 25.81 -29.66
C ASP A 91 -1.65 24.57 -28.79
N VAL A 92 -2.24 24.55 -27.59
CA VAL A 92 -2.24 23.36 -26.74
C VAL A 92 -3.00 22.23 -27.43
N ALA A 93 -4.12 22.51 -28.08
CA ALA A 93 -4.90 21.50 -28.80
C ALA A 93 -4.07 20.86 -29.93
N THR A 94 -3.38 21.65 -30.72
CA THR A 94 -2.52 21.20 -31.84
C THR A 94 -1.43 20.25 -31.31
N HIS A 95 -0.69 20.66 -30.29
CA HIS A 95 0.39 19.84 -29.74
C HIS A 95 -0.10 18.60 -29.01
N VAL A 96 -1.27 18.66 -28.37
CA VAL A 96 -1.88 17.46 -27.76
C VAL A 96 -2.26 16.43 -28.83
N ASP A 97 -2.82 16.89 -29.96
CA ASP A 97 -3.21 16.01 -31.09
C ASP A 97 -1.96 15.36 -31.74
N GLU A 98 -0.89 16.12 -31.94
CA GLU A 98 0.34 15.63 -32.56
C GLU A 98 1.14 14.69 -31.65
N LEU A 99 1.18 14.96 -30.34
CA LEU A 99 2.06 14.26 -29.40
C LEU A 99 1.36 13.11 -28.65
N TYR A 100 0.03 13.03 -28.69
CA TYR A 100 -0.68 11.94 -28.00
C TYR A 100 -0.26 10.58 -28.52
N GLY A 101 0.09 9.68 -27.60
CA GLY A 101 0.52 8.32 -27.93
C GLY A 101 1.96 8.20 -28.40
N GLN A 102 2.67 9.32 -28.65
CA GLN A 102 4.10 9.27 -28.98
C GLN A 102 4.93 8.78 -27.81
N VAL A 103 6.06 8.14 -28.11
CA VAL A 103 6.97 7.62 -27.08
C VAL A 103 7.60 8.76 -26.30
N ARG A 104 7.46 8.73 -24.98
CA ARG A 104 8.06 9.69 -24.04
C ARG A 104 9.42 9.24 -23.53
N SER A 105 9.51 7.99 -23.11
CA SER A 105 10.72 7.46 -22.49
C SER A 105 10.76 5.93 -22.52
N CYS A 106 11.96 5.38 -22.47
CA CYS A 106 12.19 3.98 -22.22
C CYS A 106 12.35 3.74 -20.71
N SER A 107 11.71 2.68 -20.22
CA SER A 107 11.87 2.16 -18.87
C SER A 107 12.01 0.65 -18.90
N ARG A 108 12.34 0.03 -17.77
CA ARG A 108 12.38 -1.42 -17.63
C ARG A 108 11.04 -1.96 -17.13
N HIS A 109 10.61 -3.08 -17.67
CA HIS A 109 9.49 -3.83 -17.14
C HIS A 109 9.79 -4.30 -15.71
N ALA A 110 8.82 -4.16 -14.79
CA ALA A 110 9.02 -4.44 -13.37
C ALA A 110 9.50 -5.89 -13.11
N GLY A 111 8.88 -6.88 -13.75
CA GLY A 111 9.14 -8.31 -13.59
C GLY A 111 9.78 -8.99 -14.79
N GLY A 112 9.44 -8.55 -16.01
CA GLY A 112 9.78 -9.27 -17.24
C GLY A 112 11.27 -9.33 -17.56
N VAL A 113 11.75 -10.52 -17.91
CA VAL A 113 13.08 -10.78 -18.46
C VAL A 113 12.97 -11.78 -19.61
N VAL A 114 13.89 -11.69 -20.55
CA VAL A 114 14.15 -12.73 -21.56
C VAL A 114 15.43 -13.43 -21.17
N ILE A 115 15.45 -14.75 -21.31
CA ILE A 115 16.62 -15.60 -21.09
C ILE A 115 16.83 -16.43 -22.35
N ALA A 116 17.92 -16.18 -23.05
CA ALA A 116 18.31 -16.96 -24.24
C ALA A 116 19.80 -16.76 -24.50
N GLU A 117 20.46 -17.78 -25.05
CA GLU A 117 21.86 -17.67 -25.41
C GLU A 117 22.07 -16.64 -26.53
N ASN A 118 23.16 -15.89 -26.47
CA ASN A 118 23.58 -14.92 -27.48
C ASN A 118 22.48 -13.92 -27.91
N LEU A 119 21.84 -13.27 -26.94
CA LEU A 119 20.74 -12.34 -27.20
C LEU A 119 21.10 -11.20 -28.16
N ASP A 120 22.33 -10.70 -28.13
CA ASP A 120 22.81 -9.66 -29.05
C ASP A 120 22.94 -10.12 -30.52
N TYR A 121 23.05 -11.42 -30.76
CA TYR A 121 22.93 -11.98 -32.10
C TYR A 121 21.49 -11.97 -32.62
N HIS A 122 20.53 -12.13 -31.72
CA HIS A 122 19.10 -12.24 -32.07
C HIS A 122 18.39 -10.89 -32.07
N MET A 123 18.86 -9.91 -31.28
CA MET A 123 18.25 -8.59 -31.18
C MET A 123 19.26 -7.51 -30.77
N PRO A 124 19.14 -6.26 -31.27
CA PRO A 124 20.01 -5.16 -30.89
C PRO A 124 19.68 -4.69 -29.46
N LEU A 125 20.35 -5.24 -28.43
CA LEU A 125 20.16 -4.83 -27.05
C LEU A 125 20.48 -3.35 -26.86
N ILE A 126 19.60 -2.64 -26.17
CA ILE A 126 19.76 -1.22 -25.86
C ILE A 126 20.25 -1.01 -24.42
N SER A 127 21.00 0.05 -24.17
CA SER A 127 21.42 0.42 -22.81
C SER A 127 20.53 1.52 -22.26
N SER A 128 20.00 1.31 -21.05
CA SER A 128 19.25 2.32 -20.32
C SER A 128 19.69 2.31 -18.85
N LYS A 129 20.21 3.44 -18.35
CA LYS A 129 20.75 3.56 -16.98
C LYS A 129 21.80 2.46 -16.68
N ASN A 130 22.76 2.28 -17.58
CA ASN A 130 23.86 1.32 -17.49
C ASN A 130 23.43 -0.16 -17.42
N VAL A 131 22.22 -0.49 -17.82
CA VAL A 131 21.73 -1.88 -17.92
C VAL A 131 21.32 -2.17 -19.34
N ARG A 132 21.81 -3.28 -19.90
CA ARG A 132 21.39 -3.79 -21.21
C ARG A 132 19.97 -4.36 -21.08
N GLN A 133 19.11 -4.06 -22.05
CA GLN A 133 17.70 -4.51 -22.06
C GLN A 133 17.23 -4.72 -23.50
N THR A 134 16.10 -5.43 -23.66
CA THR A 134 15.53 -5.66 -24.97
C THR A 134 15.12 -4.37 -25.65
N PRO A 135 15.18 -4.24 -26.99
CA PRO A 135 14.71 -3.05 -27.70
C PRO A 135 13.19 -2.99 -27.78
N TRP A 136 12.52 -4.13 -27.60
CA TRP A 136 11.08 -4.30 -27.75
C TRP A 136 10.41 -4.64 -26.42
N SER A 137 9.12 -4.34 -26.36
CA SER A 137 8.28 -4.61 -25.19
C SER A 137 7.51 -5.93 -25.38
N GLU A 138 7.15 -6.55 -24.23
CA GLU A 138 6.24 -7.69 -24.19
C GLU A 138 5.27 -7.50 -23.02
N GLY A 139 4.00 -7.33 -23.31
CA GLY A 139 2.96 -7.06 -22.34
C GLY A 139 1.59 -7.51 -22.79
N GLN A 140 0.56 -7.12 -22.05
CA GLN A 140 -0.81 -7.57 -22.32
C GLN A 140 -1.35 -7.09 -23.68
N ASN A 141 -1.01 -5.85 -24.07
CA ASN A 141 -1.52 -5.22 -25.30
C ASN A 141 -0.45 -5.04 -26.39
N VAL A 142 0.80 -5.36 -26.09
CA VAL A 142 1.94 -5.18 -26.98
C VAL A 142 2.79 -6.43 -26.92
N ARG A 143 2.80 -7.20 -28.02
CA ARG A 143 3.52 -8.47 -28.12
C ARG A 143 4.51 -8.38 -29.25
N HIS A 144 5.76 -8.11 -28.94
CA HIS A 144 6.83 -8.04 -29.92
C HIS A 144 7.77 -9.26 -29.84
N LEU A 145 8.02 -9.77 -28.63
CA LEU A 145 9.02 -10.80 -28.38
C LEU A 145 8.46 -12.23 -28.54
N GLU A 146 7.24 -12.48 -28.08
CA GLU A 146 6.58 -13.79 -28.23
C GLU A 146 6.45 -14.23 -29.71
N PRO A 147 6.07 -13.37 -30.69
CA PRO A 147 6.03 -13.74 -32.10
C PRO A 147 7.40 -14.05 -32.69
N MET A 148 8.49 -13.60 -32.09
CA MET A 148 9.87 -13.88 -32.48
C MET A 148 10.42 -15.17 -31.83
N GLY A 149 9.60 -15.86 -31.03
CA GLY A 149 9.97 -17.10 -30.35
C GLY A 149 10.59 -16.92 -28.97
N PHE A 150 10.67 -15.70 -28.44
CA PHE A 150 11.18 -15.48 -27.09
C PHE A 150 10.11 -15.71 -26.03
N ILE A 151 10.52 -16.28 -24.89
CA ILE A 151 9.69 -16.48 -23.72
C ILE A 151 9.97 -15.36 -22.72
N LYS A 152 8.91 -14.70 -22.28
CA LYS A 152 8.95 -13.75 -21.18
C LYS A 152 8.84 -14.49 -19.84
N PHE A 153 9.87 -14.37 -19.01
CA PHE A 153 9.82 -14.79 -17.61
C PHE A 153 9.48 -13.59 -16.74
N ASP A 154 8.44 -13.71 -15.91
CA ASP A 154 8.05 -12.67 -14.97
C ASP A 154 8.62 -12.98 -13.57
N LEU A 155 9.63 -12.22 -13.17
CA LEU A 155 10.30 -12.29 -11.87
C LEU A 155 9.96 -11.04 -11.06
N LEU A 156 8.85 -11.09 -10.35
CA LEU A 156 8.36 -9.98 -9.54
C LEU A 156 8.51 -10.32 -8.06
N GLY A 157 9.46 -9.64 -7.40
CA GLY A 157 9.65 -9.79 -5.95
C GLY A 157 8.48 -9.19 -5.16
N LEU A 158 8.09 -9.87 -4.10
CA LEU A 158 7.09 -9.39 -3.14
C LEU A 158 7.80 -8.89 -1.88
N SER A 159 7.59 -7.63 -1.51
CA SER A 159 8.12 -7.07 -0.26
C SER A 159 7.63 -7.83 0.98
N THR A 160 6.44 -8.41 0.90
CA THR A 160 5.86 -9.24 1.96
C THR A 160 6.71 -10.46 2.30
N LEU A 161 7.35 -11.09 1.30
CA LEU A 161 8.26 -12.22 1.59
C LEU A 161 9.47 -11.79 2.42
N ARG A 162 9.95 -10.56 2.24
CA ARG A 162 10.99 -9.98 3.12
C ARG A 162 10.50 -9.70 4.53
N MET A 163 9.20 -9.43 4.72
CA MET A 163 8.60 -9.33 6.06
C MET A 163 8.54 -10.70 6.73
N ILE A 164 8.12 -11.74 5.99
CA ILE A 164 8.13 -13.13 6.48
C ILE A 164 9.55 -13.55 6.87
N GLU A 165 10.53 -13.30 6.01
CA GLU A 165 11.97 -13.54 6.29
C GLU A 165 12.42 -12.82 7.57
N GLY A 166 12.11 -11.53 7.71
CA GLY A 166 12.43 -10.72 8.89
C GLY A 166 11.77 -11.29 10.17
N ALA A 167 10.50 -11.66 10.10
CA ALA A 167 9.79 -12.26 11.23
C ALA A 167 10.41 -13.59 11.64
N ILE A 168 10.73 -14.47 10.69
CA ILE A 168 11.44 -15.74 10.96
C ILE A 168 12.81 -15.48 11.59
N SER A 169 13.56 -14.50 11.09
CA SER A 169 14.85 -14.10 11.65
C SER A 169 14.72 -13.69 13.14
N HIS A 170 13.68 -12.92 13.48
CA HIS A 170 13.39 -12.56 14.87
C HIS A 170 12.98 -13.79 15.71
N ILE A 171 12.18 -14.70 15.15
CA ILE A 171 11.78 -15.94 15.82
C ILE A 171 13.02 -16.80 16.15
N LEU A 172 13.90 -16.99 15.17
CA LEU A 172 15.13 -17.78 15.35
C LEU A 172 16.04 -17.19 16.43
N ARG A 173 16.19 -15.86 16.46
CA ARG A 173 16.99 -15.18 17.51
C ARG A 173 16.38 -15.35 18.89
N ARG A 174 15.09 -15.14 19.04
CA ARG A 174 14.43 -15.04 20.34
C ARG A 174 14.02 -16.38 20.93
N HIS A 175 13.63 -17.32 20.08
CA HIS A 175 13.05 -18.60 20.54
C HIS A 175 13.94 -19.81 20.26
N HIS A 176 14.94 -19.66 19.37
CA HIS A 176 15.85 -20.75 19.01
C HIS A 176 17.32 -20.46 19.35
N GLY A 177 17.65 -19.26 19.86
CA GLY A 177 19.01 -18.91 20.29
C GLY A 177 20.03 -18.71 19.15
N ILE A 178 19.56 -18.54 17.91
CA ILE A 178 20.42 -18.29 16.73
C ILE A 178 20.59 -16.78 16.57
N GLU A 179 21.66 -16.20 17.09
CA GLU A 179 21.86 -14.73 17.09
C GLU A 179 21.92 -14.14 15.67
N ASN A 180 22.62 -14.80 14.76
CA ASN A 180 22.79 -14.35 13.37
C ASN A 180 22.31 -15.45 12.42
N PRO A 181 20.96 -15.61 12.23
CA PRO A 181 20.44 -16.62 11.34
C PRO A 181 20.85 -16.36 9.90
N GLU A 182 21.38 -17.37 9.25
CA GLU A 182 21.66 -17.38 7.81
C GLU A 182 20.38 -17.68 7.01
N PHE A 183 20.44 -17.45 5.70
CA PHE A 183 19.28 -17.72 4.83
C PHE A 183 18.86 -19.21 4.85
N SER A 184 19.81 -20.13 5.02
CA SER A 184 19.55 -21.57 5.20
C SER A 184 18.68 -21.84 6.43
N ASP A 185 18.98 -21.20 7.57
CA ASP A 185 18.21 -21.38 8.82
C ASP A 185 16.78 -20.85 8.64
N ILE A 186 16.65 -19.71 7.98
CA ILE A 186 15.35 -19.10 7.67
C ILE A 186 14.53 -19.99 6.75
N LEU A 187 15.15 -20.54 5.71
CA LEU A 187 14.51 -21.44 4.75
C LEU A 187 14.08 -22.75 5.43
N ASP A 188 14.91 -23.30 6.29
CA ASP A 188 14.61 -24.50 7.06
C ASP A 188 13.41 -24.28 8.00
N TYR A 189 13.38 -23.14 8.70
CA TYR A 189 12.22 -22.79 9.53
C TYR A 189 10.96 -22.63 8.69
N TYR A 190 11.05 -21.91 7.55
CA TYR A 190 9.93 -21.75 6.63
C TYR A 190 9.40 -23.08 6.12
N ASN A 191 10.29 -23.96 5.66
CA ASN A 191 9.89 -25.27 5.14
C ASN A 191 9.22 -26.17 6.20
N LYS A 192 9.61 -26.06 7.46
CA LYS A 192 9.03 -26.85 8.56
C LYS A 192 7.70 -26.32 9.07
N ASN A 193 7.48 -24.98 9.04
CA ASN A 193 6.37 -24.35 9.75
C ASN A 193 5.39 -23.57 8.85
N LEU A 194 5.86 -23.00 7.74
CA LEU A 194 5.08 -22.10 6.90
C LEU A 194 4.89 -22.61 5.47
N HIS A 195 5.62 -23.65 5.04
CA HIS A 195 5.41 -24.24 3.72
C HIS A 195 3.94 -24.64 3.54
N PRO A 196 3.32 -24.44 2.37
CA PRO A 196 1.90 -24.74 2.14
C PRO A 196 1.48 -26.18 2.50
N ASP A 197 2.39 -27.14 2.39
CA ASP A 197 2.15 -28.56 2.74
C ASP A 197 2.29 -28.84 4.25
N MET A 198 2.80 -27.88 5.02
CA MET A 198 3.11 -28.06 6.45
C MET A 198 2.24 -27.20 7.36
N ILE A 199 1.89 -25.98 6.91
CA ILE A 199 1.08 -25.06 7.69
C ILE A 199 -0.37 -25.55 7.75
N ASP A 200 -0.97 -25.53 8.94
CA ASP A 200 -2.41 -25.79 9.08
C ASP A 200 -3.24 -24.64 8.52
N LEU A 201 -3.79 -24.82 7.32
CA LEU A 201 -4.64 -23.85 6.64
C LEU A 201 -6.07 -23.78 7.20
N ASP A 202 -6.44 -24.65 8.14
CA ASP A 202 -7.77 -24.70 8.75
C ASP A 202 -7.80 -24.16 10.19
N ASP A 203 -6.68 -23.63 10.71
CA ASP A 203 -6.62 -23.05 12.05
C ASP A 203 -7.51 -21.81 12.20
N GLN A 204 -8.67 -22.01 12.83
CA GLN A 204 -9.69 -20.97 13.00
C GLN A 204 -9.24 -19.80 13.89
N ARG A 205 -8.20 -19.96 14.70
CA ARG A 205 -7.63 -18.85 15.50
C ARG A 205 -7.02 -17.79 14.59
N VAL A 206 -6.35 -18.22 13.51
CA VAL A 206 -5.76 -17.30 12.51
C VAL A 206 -6.86 -16.52 11.78
N TYR A 207 -7.92 -17.21 11.32
CA TYR A 207 -9.05 -16.55 10.67
C TYR A 207 -9.74 -15.55 11.60
N LYS A 208 -10.02 -15.96 12.83
CA LYS A 208 -10.66 -15.09 13.82
C LYS A 208 -9.82 -13.86 14.14
N ASN A 209 -8.56 -14.07 14.52
CA ASN A 209 -7.68 -12.98 14.95
C ASN A 209 -7.47 -11.93 13.84
N VAL A 210 -7.16 -12.36 12.61
CA VAL A 210 -6.79 -11.42 11.55
C VAL A 210 -7.97 -11.10 10.64
N PHE A 211 -8.61 -12.12 10.04
CA PHE A 211 -9.62 -11.88 9.00
C PHE A 211 -10.99 -11.49 9.53
N HIS A 212 -11.37 -11.85 10.77
CA HIS A 212 -12.63 -11.42 11.38
C HIS A 212 -12.49 -10.18 12.24
N GLU A 213 -11.52 -10.16 13.15
CA GLU A 213 -11.31 -9.03 14.09
C GLU A 213 -10.63 -7.85 13.41
N GLY A 214 -9.80 -8.11 12.42
CA GLY A 214 -9.21 -7.08 11.58
C GLY A 214 -7.85 -6.61 12.04
N ASN A 215 -7.01 -7.52 12.47
CA ASN A 215 -5.62 -7.24 12.83
C ASN A 215 -4.72 -7.29 11.58
N TRP A 216 -4.79 -6.24 10.75
CA TRP A 216 -4.27 -6.23 9.37
C TRP A 216 -2.80 -5.84 9.21
N ALA A 217 -2.07 -5.50 10.28
CA ALA A 217 -0.72 -4.96 10.18
C ALA A 217 0.17 -5.82 9.26
N GLY A 218 0.57 -5.26 8.12
CA GLY A 218 1.41 -5.93 7.13
C GLY A 218 0.80 -7.13 6.40
N THR A 219 -0.47 -7.48 6.64
CA THR A 219 -1.11 -8.62 5.97
C THR A 219 -1.23 -8.38 4.47
N PHE A 220 -0.65 -9.27 3.69
CA PHE A 220 -0.60 -9.16 2.23
C PHE A 220 -2.01 -9.05 1.63
N GLN A 221 -2.19 -8.15 0.66
CA GLN A 221 -3.46 -7.82 -0.01
C GLN A 221 -4.57 -7.24 0.88
N PHE A 222 -4.36 -7.04 2.18
CA PHE A 222 -5.36 -6.47 3.10
C PHE A 222 -4.95 -5.08 3.63
N THR A 223 -4.30 -4.27 2.80
CA THR A 223 -3.85 -2.91 3.18
C THR A 223 -4.91 -1.83 2.95
N GLU A 224 -5.89 -2.07 2.07
CA GLU A 224 -6.94 -1.10 1.75
C GLU A 224 -8.19 -1.30 2.61
N SER A 225 -8.78 -0.20 3.10
CA SER A 225 -9.97 -0.23 3.97
C SER A 225 -11.18 -0.93 3.34
N GLY A 226 -11.32 -0.86 2.01
CA GLY A 226 -12.43 -1.49 1.31
C GLY A 226 -12.36 -3.02 1.31
N VAL A 227 -11.19 -3.63 1.05
CA VAL A 227 -11.02 -5.09 1.14
C VAL A 227 -11.14 -5.57 2.58
N GLN A 228 -10.65 -4.78 3.55
CA GLN A 228 -10.80 -5.05 4.98
C GLN A 228 -12.26 -5.09 5.39
N SER A 229 -13.05 -4.07 4.98
CA SER A 229 -14.49 -4.03 5.23
C SER A 229 -15.25 -5.21 4.61
N LEU A 230 -14.92 -5.59 3.37
CA LEU A 230 -15.49 -6.76 2.72
C LEU A 230 -15.16 -8.04 3.48
N CYS A 231 -13.91 -8.22 3.88
CA CYS A 231 -13.44 -9.39 4.62
C CYS A 231 -14.16 -9.55 5.98
N LYS A 232 -14.29 -8.46 6.74
CA LYS A 232 -15.04 -8.46 8.02
C LYS A 232 -16.53 -8.86 7.85
N ARG A 233 -17.13 -8.55 6.71
CA ARG A 233 -18.51 -8.94 6.41
C ARG A 233 -18.65 -10.40 5.96
N ILE A 234 -17.67 -10.90 5.19
CA ILE A 234 -17.63 -12.28 4.69
C ILE A 234 -17.23 -13.26 5.80
N LYS A 235 -16.30 -12.87 6.68
CA LYS A 235 -15.73 -13.71 7.76
C LYS A 235 -15.17 -15.03 7.20
N PRO A 236 -14.07 -15.02 6.47
CA PRO A 236 -13.45 -16.21 5.89
C PRO A 236 -13.17 -17.28 6.94
N THR A 237 -13.37 -18.54 6.59
CA THR A 237 -13.10 -19.70 7.47
C THR A 237 -12.14 -20.72 6.83
N ASN A 238 -11.74 -20.46 5.58
CA ASN A 238 -10.82 -21.28 4.83
C ASN A 238 -10.12 -20.44 3.75
N ILE A 239 -9.11 -21.02 3.09
CA ILE A 239 -8.29 -20.32 2.12
C ILE A 239 -9.07 -19.90 0.86
N ILE A 240 -10.10 -20.65 0.47
CA ILE A 240 -10.95 -20.32 -0.69
C ILE A 240 -11.81 -19.09 -0.38
N ASP A 241 -12.27 -18.93 0.83
CA ASP A 241 -12.98 -17.73 1.26
C ASP A 241 -12.07 -16.49 1.17
N VAL A 242 -10.82 -16.58 1.64
CA VAL A 242 -9.81 -15.50 1.52
C VAL A 242 -9.56 -15.17 0.05
N SER A 243 -9.42 -16.22 -0.79
CA SER A 243 -9.23 -16.08 -2.24
C SER A 243 -10.44 -15.41 -2.91
N SER A 244 -11.63 -15.71 -2.43
CA SER A 244 -12.88 -15.10 -2.92
C SER A 244 -12.97 -13.62 -2.58
N VAL A 245 -12.56 -13.22 -1.36
CA VAL A 245 -12.49 -11.80 -0.94
C VAL A 245 -11.57 -11.02 -1.86
N THR A 246 -10.33 -11.47 -2.04
CA THR A 246 -9.32 -10.77 -2.84
C THR A 246 -9.66 -10.75 -4.33
N SER A 247 -10.29 -11.80 -4.84
CA SER A 247 -10.74 -11.88 -6.24
C SER A 247 -11.95 -11.01 -6.53
N THR A 248 -12.83 -10.82 -5.54
CA THR A 248 -14.06 -10.03 -5.66
C THR A 248 -13.81 -8.53 -5.45
N TYR A 249 -12.85 -8.16 -4.60
CA TYR A 249 -12.51 -6.75 -4.36
C TYR A 249 -11.65 -6.18 -5.50
N ARG A 250 -12.26 -6.04 -6.68
CA ARG A 250 -11.63 -5.50 -7.90
C ARG A 250 -12.66 -4.72 -8.70
N PRO A 251 -12.26 -3.73 -9.53
CA PRO A 251 -13.21 -2.85 -10.23
C PRO A 251 -14.30 -3.57 -11.02
N GLY A 252 -13.99 -4.68 -11.68
CA GLY A 252 -14.95 -5.47 -12.45
C GLY A 252 -16.05 -6.08 -11.56
N PRO A 253 -15.72 -7.00 -10.65
CA PRO A 253 -16.69 -7.61 -9.74
C PRO A 253 -17.46 -6.60 -8.87
N LEU A 254 -16.78 -5.54 -8.37
CA LEU A 254 -17.42 -4.47 -7.59
C LEU A 254 -18.47 -3.72 -8.42
N SER A 255 -18.20 -3.44 -9.70
CA SER A 255 -19.18 -2.79 -10.58
C SER A 255 -20.39 -3.68 -10.91
N ALA A 256 -20.23 -5.00 -10.73
CA ALA A 256 -21.26 -6.02 -10.89
C ALA A 256 -22.00 -6.35 -9.58
N ASN A 257 -21.66 -5.70 -8.46
CA ASN A 257 -22.15 -5.95 -7.10
C ASN A 257 -21.93 -7.38 -6.57
N VAL A 258 -20.97 -8.12 -7.12
CA VAL A 258 -20.66 -9.50 -6.70
C VAL A 258 -20.26 -9.55 -5.21
N ASP A 259 -19.62 -8.49 -4.70
CA ASP A 259 -19.25 -8.33 -3.29
C ASP A 259 -20.47 -8.34 -2.36
N LYS A 260 -21.55 -7.65 -2.73
CA LYS A 260 -22.80 -7.59 -1.94
C LYS A 260 -23.53 -8.93 -1.96
N ASP A 261 -23.62 -9.51 -3.15
CA ASP A 261 -24.33 -10.78 -3.34
C ASP A 261 -23.61 -11.92 -2.59
N LEU A 262 -22.27 -11.93 -2.60
CA LEU A 262 -21.46 -12.90 -1.87
C LEU A 262 -21.63 -12.74 -0.34
N VAL A 263 -21.67 -11.51 0.18
CA VAL A 263 -21.95 -11.24 1.60
C VAL A 263 -23.33 -11.73 1.99
N GLU A 264 -24.35 -11.50 1.17
CA GLU A 264 -25.71 -11.94 1.46
C GLU A 264 -25.84 -13.47 1.45
N ALA A 265 -25.25 -14.13 0.45
CA ALA A 265 -25.21 -15.59 0.36
C ALA A 265 -24.48 -16.22 1.57
N ARG A 266 -23.45 -15.56 2.07
CA ARG A 266 -22.71 -16.01 3.24
C ARG A 266 -23.51 -15.85 4.54
N ARG A 267 -24.34 -14.81 4.65
CA ARG A 267 -25.23 -14.58 5.79
C ARG A 267 -26.41 -15.56 5.80
N GLN A 268 -26.91 -15.94 4.61
CA GLN A 268 -28.08 -16.77 4.43
C GLN A 268 -27.78 -17.97 3.49
N PRO A 269 -26.94 -18.95 3.92
CA PRO A 269 -26.53 -20.05 3.05
C PRO A 269 -27.70 -20.90 2.52
N GLY A 270 -28.79 -21.01 3.28
CA GLY A 270 -29.99 -21.71 2.88
C GLY A 270 -30.76 -21.06 1.72
N MET A 271 -30.49 -19.79 1.41
CA MET A 271 -31.14 -19.07 0.30
C MET A 271 -30.39 -19.23 -1.03
N VAL A 272 -29.18 -19.81 -1.01
CA VAL A 272 -28.38 -20.03 -2.22
C VAL A 272 -29.07 -21.10 -3.11
N LYS A 273 -29.38 -20.69 -4.32
CA LYS A 273 -30.07 -21.59 -5.31
C LYS A 273 -29.04 -22.16 -6.28
N TYR A 274 -29.01 -23.47 -6.36
CA TYR A 274 -28.20 -24.18 -7.36
C TYR A 274 -29.11 -24.71 -8.46
N ILE A 275 -28.62 -24.70 -9.71
CA ILE A 275 -29.36 -25.17 -10.88
C ILE A 275 -29.57 -26.69 -10.79
N ASN A 276 -28.52 -27.40 -10.41
CA ASN A 276 -28.50 -28.84 -10.17
C ASN A 276 -27.24 -29.19 -9.30
N ASP A 277 -27.01 -30.49 -9.06
CA ASP A 277 -25.90 -30.96 -8.25
C ASP A 277 -24.53 -30.66 -8.90
N VAL A 278 -24.42 -30.68 -10.21
CA VAL A 278 -23.18 -30.31 -10.93
C VAL A 278 -22.85 -28.83 -10.67
N HIS A 279 -23.84 -27.95 -10.75
CA HIS A 279 -23.65 -26.55 -10.44
C HIS A 279 -23.19 -26.36 -8.99
N ARG A 280 -23.83 -27.11 -8.05
CA ARG A 280 -23.43 -27.10 -6.64
C ARG A 280 -22.00 -27.60 -6.43
N GLN A 281 -21.60 -28.69 -7.09
CA GLN A 281 -20.23 -29.23 -6.98
C GLN A 281 -19.16 -28.23 -7.44
N VAL A 282 -19.45 -27.44 -8.48
CA VAL A 282 -18.46 -26.51 -9.06
C VAL A 282 -18.45 -25.14 -8.36
N THR A 283 -19.62 -24.66 -7.91
CA THR A 283 -19.74 -23.30 -7.36
C THR A 283 -20.03 -23.28 -5.86
N GLY A 284 -20.19 -24.44 -5.21
CA GLY A 284 -20.51 -24.53 -3.79
C GLY A 284 -19.46 -23.87 -2.88
N GLU A 285 -18.18 -24.02 -3.22
CA GLU A 285 -17.05 -23.37 -2.53
C GLU A 285 -17.10 -21.82 -2.58
N THR A 286 -17.81 -21.27 -3.56
CA THR A 286 -18.01 -19.83 -3.77
C THR A 286 -19.47 -19.41 -3.55
N ASN A 287 -20.24 -20.18 -2.75
CA ASN A 287 -21.64 -19.92 -2.42
C ASN A 287 -22.54 -19.72 -3.65
N GLY A 288 -22.33 -20.48 -4.71
CA GLY A 288 -23.15 -20.45 -5.94
C GLY A 288 -22.73 -19.40 -6.96
N PHE A 289 -21.75 -18.57 -6.66
CA PHE A 289 -21.27 -17.52 -7.57
C PHE A 289 -20.08 -17.97 -8.41
N LEU A 290 -19.99 -17.43 -9.62
CA LEU A 290 -18.78 -17.51 -10.42
C LEU A 290 -17.79 -16.45 -9.93
N ILE A 291 -16.65 -16.87 -9.44
CA ILE A 291 -15.52 -16.02 -9.01
C ILE A 291 -14.28 -16.38 -9.79
N PHE A 292 -14.06 -17.68 -10.02
CA PHE A 292 -12.87 -18.20 -10.68
C PHE A 292 -13.14 -18.60 -12.13
N GLN A 293 -12.22 -18.28 -13.01
CA GLN A 293 -12.30 -18.61 -14.43
C GLN A 293 -12.44 -20.13 -14.68
N GLU A 294 -11.81 -20.93 -13.85
CA GLU A 294 -11.83 -22.38 -13.89
C GLU A 294 -13.25 -22.94 -13.69
N GLN A 295 -14.12 -22.22 -12.95
CA GLN A 295 -15.50 -22.63 -12.77
C GLN A 295 -16.30 -22.61 -14.07
N ILE A 296 -16.03 -21.66 -14.99
CA ILE A 296 -16.62 -21.67 -16.33
C ILE A 296 -16.20 -22.93 -17.09
N ALA A 297 -14.90 -23.25 -17.12
CA ALA A 297 -14.38 -24.41 -17.83
C ALA A 297 -15.00 -25.71 -17.29
N MET A 298 -15.08 -25.84 -15.96
CA MET A 298 -15.64 -27.02 -15.31
C MET A 298 -17.16 -27.15 -15.56
N LEU A 299 -17.91 -26.06 -15.47
CA LEU A 299 -19.35 -26.08 -15.76
C LEU A 299 -19.62 -26.39 -17.22
N ALA A 300 -18.86 -25.80 -18.15
CA ALA A 300 -18.98 -26.09 -19.57
C ALA A 300 -18.68 -27.58 -19.86
N HIS A 301 -17.61 -28.12 -19.32
CA HIS A 301 -17.24 -29.52 -19.46
C HIS A 301 -18.30 -30.44 -18.85
N LYS A 302 -18.68 -30.23 -17.60
CA LYS A 302 -19.60 -31.14 -16.90
C LYS A 302 -21.07 -31.06 -17.38
N LEU A 303 -21.52 -29.90 -17.86
CA LEU A 303 -22.89 -29.72 -18.33
C LEU A 303 -23.04 -29.90 -19.85
N GLY A 304 -22.01 -29.65 -20.64
CA GLY A 304 -22.01 -29.76 -22.09
C GLY A 304 -22.06 -31.22 -22.56
N LYS A 305 -22.53 -31.43 -23.80
CA LYS A 305 -22.49 -32.71 -24.51
C LYS A 305 -21.13 -32.83 -25.22
N ASP A 306 -20.37 -33.87 -24.94
CA ASP A 306 -19.08 -34.18 -25.56
C ASP A 306 -18.14 -32.93 -25.54
N LEU A 307 -18.21 -32.14 -24.50
CA LEU A 307 -17.39 -30.95 -24.31
C LEU A 307 -16.23 -31.31 -23.39
N SER A 308 -15.03 -31.42 -23.97
CA SER A 308 -13.82 -31.73 -23.20
C SER A 308 -13.42 -30.61 -22.27
N LEU A 309 -12.56 -30.88 -21.26
CA LEU A 309 -12.04 -29.84 -20.36
C LEU A 309 -11.18 -28.82 -21.13
N ASP A 310 -10.46 -29.27 -22.17
CA ASP A 310 -9.69 -28.37 -23.04
C ASP A 310 -10.60 -27.42 -23.83
N GLU A 311 -11.74 -27.91 -24.34
CA GLU A 311 -12.76 -27.07 -24.96
C GLU A 311 -13.37 -26.08 -23.96
N GLY A 312 -13.57 -26.49 -22.70
CA GLY A 312 -13.97 -25.60 -21.59
C GLY A 312 -12.93 -24.50 -21.32
N ASN A 313 -11.63 -24.85 -21.31
CA ASN A 313 -10.54 -23.88 -21.20
C ASN A 313 -10.44 -22.96 -22.43
N MET A 314 -10.72 -23.50 -23.63
CA MET A 314 -10.80 -22.69 -24.85
C MET A 314 -11.96 -21.70 -24.78
N LEU A 315 -13.14 -22.12 -24.28
CA LEU A 315 -14.29 -21.25 -24.08
C LEU A 315 -13.92 -20.04 -23.24
N ARG A 316 -13.25 -20.24 -22.09
CA ARG A 316 -12.76 -19.17 -21.25
C ARG A 316 -11.94 -18.12 -22.00
N LYS A 317 -11.04 -18.57 -22.89
CA LYS A 317 -10.19 -17.68 -23.72
C LYS A 317 -11.00 -16.94 -24.80
N VAL A 318 -11.96 -17.61 -25.43
CA VAL A 318 -12.79 -17.04 -26.50
C VAL A 318 -13.80 -16.03 -25.95
N LEU A 319 -14.37 -16.26 -24.76
CA LEU A 319 -15.32 -15.33 -24.14
C LEU A 319 -14.66 -13.99 -23.78
N THR A 320 -13.36 -13.95 -23.46
CA THR A 320 -12.66 -12.71 -23.13
C THR A 320 -12.32 -11.85 -24.36
N LYS A 321 -12.33 -12.44 -25.56
CA LYS A 321 -12.04 -11.73 -26.81
C LYS A 321 -13.35 -11.27 -27.47
N LYS A 322 -13.42 -10.01 -27.86
CA LYS A 322 -14.52 -9.53 -28.73
C LYS A 322 -14.36 -10.20 -30.08
N GLY A 323 -15.09 -11.32 -30.27
CA GLY A 323 -14.91 -12.24 -31.36
C GLY A 323 -15.17 -11.63 -32.74
N THR A 324 -14.20 -11.75 -33.61
CA THR A 324 -14.34 -11.50 -35.05
C THR A 324 -13.99 -12.78 -35.80
N GLY A 325 -14.84 -13.22 -36.72
CA GLY A 325 -14.55 -14.30 -37.67
C GLY A 325 -14.39 -15.72 -37.05
N LYS A 326 -13.16 -16.23 -36.94
CA LYS A 326 -12.86 -17.62 -36.52
C LYS A 326 -13.28 -17.87 -35.05
N GLU A 327 -13.12 -16.89 -34.18
CA GLU A 327 -13.47 -17.00 -32.75
C GLU A 327 -14.98 -17.04 -32.54
N ALA A 328 -15.76 -16.30 -33.32
CA ALA A 328 -17.22 -16.34 -33.27
C ALA A 328 -17.79 -17.72 -33.64
N LYS A 329 -17.18 -18.41 -34.64
CA LYS A 329 -17.56 -19.77 -35.03
C LYS A 329 -17.27 -20.78 -33.91
N VAL A 330 -16.10 -20.69 -33.26
CA VAL A 330 -15.74 -21.55 -32.13
C VAL A 330 -16.70 -21.34 -30.97
N LYS A 331 -17.00 -20.07 -30.63
CA LYS A 331 -17.96 -19.73 -29.57
C LYS A 331 -19.36 -20.31 -29.84
N ALA A 332 -19.86 -20.20 -31.09
CA ALA A 332 -21.15 -20.75 -31.48
C ALA A 332 -21.21 -22.29 -31.40
N ALA A 333 -20.13 -22.96 -31.82
CA ALA A 333 -20.03 -24.41 -31.71
C ALA A 333 -20.04 -24.90 -30.26
N LEU A 334 -19.25 -24.24 -29.38
CA LEU A 334 -19.23 -24.55 -27.94
C LEU A 334 -20.56 -24.27 -27.26
N HIS A 335 -21.25 -23.18 -27.65
CA HIS A 335 -22.60 -22.87 -27.17
C HIS A 335 -23.58 -23.98 -27.53
N GLY A 336 -23.58 -24.47 -28.80
CA GLY A 336 -24.43 -25.57 -29.23
C GLY A 336 -24.21 -26.84 -28.41
N LYS A 337 -22.96 -27.25 -28.21
CA LYS A 337 -22.59 -28.39 -27.33
C LYS A 337 -23.06 -28.19 -25.89
N PHE A 338 -22.91 -26.98 -25.36
CA PHE A 338 -23.33 -26.67 -23.99
C PHE A 338 -24.85 -26.77 -23.80
N VAL A 339 -25.64 -26.14 -24.68
CA VAL A 339 -27.10 -26.17 -24.61
C VAL A 339 -27.63 -27.59 -24.81
N ALA A 340 -27.07 -28.35 -25.75
CA ALA A 340 -27.48 -29.75 -25.98
C ALA A 340 -27.23 -30.62 -24.74
N GLY A 341 -26.06 -30.53 -24.12
CA GLY A 341 -25.73 -31.28 -22.91
C GLY A 341 -26.57 -30.87 -21.71
N CYS A 342 -26.87 -29.58 -21.55
CA CYS A 342 -27.80 -29.08 -20.53
C CYS A 342 -29.21 -29.71 -20.71
N SER A 343 -29.71 -29.78 -21.94
CA SER A 343 -30.99 -30.38 -22.24
C SER A 343 -31.04 -31.88 -21.89
N GLU A 344 -29.98 -32.65 -22.26
CA GLU A 344 -29.86 -34.06 -21.89
C GLU A 344 -29.84 -34.30 -20.37
N LYS A 345 -29.38 -33.32 -19.60
CA LYS A 345 -29.34 -33.34 -18.13
C LYS A 345 -30.60 -32.74 -17.48
N GLY A 346 -31.67 -32.53 -18.25
CA GLY A 346 -32.95 -32.03 -17.76
C GLY A 346 -32.96 -30.53 -17.39
N ILE A 347 -31.94 -29.77 -17.80
CA ILE A 347 -31.91 -28.33 -17.58
C ILE A 347 -32.67 -27.64 -18.70
N LYS A 348 -33.68 -26.82 -18.31
CA LYS A 348 -34.49 -26.05 -19.26
C LYS A 348 -33.60 -25.16 -20.14
N GLN A 349 -33.90 -25.08 -21.43
CA GLN A 349 -33.20 -24.28 -22.40
C GLN A 349 -33.02 -22.82 -21.96
N THR A 350 -34.05 -22.22 -21.35
CA THR A 350 -33.98 -20.86 -20.81
C THR A 350 -32.96 -20.71 -19.67
N THR A 351 -32.80 -21.75 -18.84
CA THR A 351 -31.84 -21.78 -17.76
C THR A 351 -30.41 -21.95 -18.31
N ALA A 352 -30.23 -22.84 -19.30
CA ALA A 352 -28.96 -23.02 -19.99
C ALA A 352 -28.49 -21.73 -20.68
N GLN A 353 -29.44 -21.05 -21.35
CA GLN A 353 -29.14 -19.76 -21.99
C GLN A 353 -28.71 -18.68 -20.99
N ARG A 354 -29.43 -18.55 -19.85
CA ARG A 354 -29.06 -17.61 -18.77
C ARG A 354 -27.68 -17.93 -18.18
N LEU A 355 -27.38 -19.22 -17.99
CA LEU A 355 -26.07 -19.63 -17.49
C LEU A 355 -24.95 -19.26 -18.47
N TRP A 356 -25.19 -19.45 -19.78
CA TRP A 356 -24.24 -19.02 -20.82
C TRP A 356 -24.04 -17.50 -20.83
N GLU A 357 -25.09 -16.72 -20.74
CA GLU A 357 -25.03 -15.27 -20.63
C GLU A 357 -24.24 -14.83 -19.37
N THR A 358 -24.37 -15.59 -18.28
CA THR A 358 -23.57 -15.38 -17.08
C THR A 358 -22.09 -15.66 -17.34
N PHE A 359 -21.74 -16.70 -18.12
CA PHE A 359 -20.35 -16.93 -18.51
C PHE A 359 -19.80 -15.77 -19.34
N GLU A 360 -20.56 -15.27 -20.30
CA GLU A 360 -20.14 -14.14 -21.14
C GLU A 360 -19.90 -12.87 -20.30
N TYR A 361 -20.82 -12.57 -19.40
CA TYR A 361 -20.70 -11.43 -18.49
C TYR A 361 -19.51 -11.57 -17.55
N PHE A 362 -19.35 -12.75 -16.95
CA PHE A 362 -18.28 -13.04 -15.99
C PHE A 362 -16.90 -13.12 -16.65
N SER A 363 -16.81 -13.52 -17.92
CA SER A 363 -15.51 -13.66 -18.61
C SER A 363 -14.66 -12.39 -18.61
N GLY A 364 -15.31 -11.23 -18.52
CA GLY A 364 -14.63 -9.92 -18.48
C GLY A 364 -13.94 -9.61 -17.15
N TYR A 365 -14.21 -10.35 -16.06
CA TYR A 365 -13.68 -10.07 -14.73
C TYR A 365 -13.32 -11.29 -13.87
N GLY A 366 -13.55 -12.50 -14.37
CA GLY A 366 -13.18 -13.73 -13.68
C GLY A 366 -11.68 -13.80 -13.38
N PHE A 367 -11.35 -14.41 -12.24
CA PHE A 367 -9.96 -14.49 -11.78
C PHE A 367 -9.42 -15.91 -11.85
N ASN A 368 -8.11 -16.06 -12.05
CA ASN A 368 -7.47 -17.37 -12.04
C ASN A 368 -7.42 -17.92 -10.61
N LYS A 369 -7.99 -19.09 -10.38
CA LYS A 369 -8.10 -19.69 -9.05
C LYS A 369 -6.75 -20.05 -8.45
N SER A 370 -5.86 -20.67 -9.24
CA SER A 370 -4.55 -21.07 -8.74
C SER A 370 -3.73 -19.87 -8.27
N HIS A 371 -3.74 -18.77 -9.04
CA HIS A 371 -3.09 -17.53 -8.65
C HIS A 371 -3.72 -16.96 -7.35
N ALA A 372 -5.07 -16.89 -7.26
CA ALA A 372 -5.76 -16.38 -6.08
C ALA A 372 -5.39 -17.18 -4.82
N VAL A 373 -5.39 -18.51 -4.91
CA VAL A 373 -5.04 -19.39 -3.79
C VAL A 373 -3.60 -19.22 -3.36
N CYS A 374 -2.63 -19.22 -4.30
CA CYS A 374 -1.22 -19.00 -3.97
C CYS A 374 -0.98 -17.69 -3.22
N TYR A 375 -1.61 -16.61 -3.66
CA TYR A 375 -1.49 -15.30 -3.01
C TYR A 375 -2.23 -15.26 -1.66
N SER A 376 -3.35 -15.96 -1.53
CA SER A 376 -4.07 -16.07 -0.26
C SER A 376 -3.31 -16.89 0.78
N ILE A 377 -2.52 -17.89 0.35
CA ILE A 377 -1.61 -18.60 1.25
C ILE A 377 -0.57 -17.64 1.84
N ILE A 378 -0.01 -16.72 1.03
CA ILE A 378 0.90 -15.69 1.57
C ILE A 378 0.19 -14.80 2.58
N SER A 379 -1.05 -14.40 2.29
CA SER A 379 -1.85 -13.62 3.24
C SER A 379 -2.09 -14.38 4.55
N TYR A 380 -2.34 -15.69 4.44
CA TYR A 380 -2.53 -16.56 5.59
C TYR A 380 -1.24 -16.76 6.40
N GLN A 381 -0.08 -16.92 5.75
CA GLN A 381 1.23 -16.99 6.41
C GLN A 381 1.53 -15.72 7.22
N CYS A 382 1.20 -14.54 6.66
CA CYS A 382 1.29 -13.27 7.40
C CYS A 382 0.39 -13.28 8.63
N ALA A 383 -0.85 -13.72 8.47
CA ALA A 383 -1.84 -13.81 9.54
C ALA A 383 -1.44 -14.81 10.62
N TRP A 384 -0.86 -15.95 10.24
CA TRP A 384 -0.33 -16.96 11.14
C TRP A 384 0.84 -16.40 11.98
N LEU A 385 1.81 -15.77 11.33
CA LEU A 385 2.93 -15.11 12.02
C LEU A 385 2.44 -14.04 12.99
N PHE A 386 1.48 -13.22 12.60
CA PHE A 386 0.92 -12.21 13.49
C PHE A 386 0.12 -12.81 14.64
N THR A 387 -0.51 -13.96 14.45
CA THR A 387 -1.27 -14.64 15.51
C THR A 387 -0.38 -15.29 16.55
N TYR A 388 0.72 -15.91 16.14
CA TYR A 388 1.58 -16.69 17.02
C TYR A 388 2.85 -15.97 17.48
N TYR A 389 3.32 -15.00 16.69
CA TYR A 389 4.55 -14.24 16.91
C TYR A 389 4.32 -12.74 16.67
N PRO A 390 3.38 -12.10 17.41
CA PRO A 390 2.96 -10.74 17.12
C PRO A 390 4.08 -9.71 17.23
N ALA A 391 5.03 -9.87 18.16
CA ALA A 391 6.16 -8.94 18.32
C ALA A 391 7.15 -9.05 17.16
N GLU A 392 7.48 -10.28 16.75
CA GLU A 392 8.40 -10.58 15.65
C GLU A 392 7.81 -10.12 14.32
N TRP A 393 6.52 -10.36 14.12
CA TRP A 393 5.81 -9.87 12.93
C TRP A 393 5.75 -8.33 12.90
N MET A 394 5.43 -7.70 14.03
CA MET A 394 5.34 -6.24 14.10
C MET A 394 6.71 -5.57 13.87
N ALA A 395 7.79 -6.11 14.41
CA ALA A 395 9.14 -5.63 14.14
C ALA A 395 9.49 -5.73 12.66
N ALA A 396 9.20 -6.86 12.02
CA ALA A 396 9.42 -7.06 10.59
C ALA A 396 8.54 -6.14 9.72
N PHE A 397 7.31 -5.90 10.12
CA PHE A 397 6.41 -4.93 9.47
C PHE A 397 6.98 -3.52 9.51
N LEU A 398 7.41 -3.05 10.67
CA LEU A 398 8.01 -1.72 10.84
C LEU A 398 9.31 -1.54 10.03
N ASP A 399 10.12 -2.60 9.89
CA ASP A 399 11.34 -2.58 9.08
C ASP A 399 11.06 -2.35 7.58
N LYS A 400 9.93 -2.82 7.08
CA LYS A 400 9.64 -2.84 5.64
C LYS A 400 8.67 -1.74 5.18
N GLU A 401 8.01 -1.05 6.12
CA GLU A 401 7.16 0.07 5.75
C GLU A 401 7.98 1.24 5.18
N PRO A 402 7.54 1.83 4.06
CA PRO A 402 8.24 2.96 3.45
C PRO A 402 8.25 4.17 4.37
N GLU A 403 9.27 5.03 4.25
CA GLU A 403 9.46 6.22 5.08
C GLU A 403 8.21 7.11 5.15
N SER A 404 7.48 7.24 4.04
CA SER A 404 6.24 8.03 3.98
C SER A 404 5.10 7.48 4.85
N ARG A 405 5.20 6.25 5.36
CA ARG A 405 4.21 5.58 6.20
C ARG A 405 4.71 5.25 7.60
N LYS A 406 5.95 5.60 7.94
CA LYS A 406 6.55 5.27 9.25
C LYS A 406 5.70 5.72 10.44
N GLU A 407 5.20 6.97 10.42
CA GLU A 407 4.34 7.49 11.49
C GLU A 407 3.07 6.63 11.67
N ALA A 408 2.41 6.29 10.57
CA ALA A 408 1.24 5.43 10.60
C ALA A 408 1.55 4.01 11.06
N ALA A 409 2.70 3.45 10.65
CA ALA A 409 3.13 2.12 11.07
C ALA A 409 3.44 2.06 12.57
N ILE A 410 4.15 3.05 13.11
CA ILE A 410 4.42 3.19 14.55
C ILE A 410 3.11 3.34 15.33
N SER A 411 2.18 4.17 14.83
CA SER A 411 0.84 4.29 15.38
C SER A 411 0.12 2.93 15.42
N THR A 412 0.18 2.17 14.33
CA THR A 412 -0.40 0.82 14.27
C THR A 412 0.21 -0.09 15.34
N ALA A 413 1.54 -0.12 15.50
CA ALA A 413 2.19 -0.93 16.51
C ALA A 413 1.71 -0.59 17.93
N LYS A 414 1.56 0.71 18.25
CA LYS A 414 1.02 1.16 19.54
C LYS A 414 -0.44 0.72 19.77
N GLN A 415 -1.28 0.74 18.73
CA GLN A 415 -2.67 0.24 18.80
C GLN A 415 -2.73 -1.25 19.14
N PHE A 416 -1.71 -2.02 18.74
CA PHE A 416 -1.57 -3.43 19.12
C PHE A 416 -0.91 -3.64 20.49
N GLY A 417 -0.71 -2.57 21.27
CA GLY A 417 -0.20 -2.63 22.63
C GLY A 417 1.32 -2.71 22.74
N PHE A 418 2.05 -2.38 21.68
CA PHE A 418 3.51 -2.29 21.72
C PHE A 418 3.96 -0.89 22.11
N ASP A 419 4.83 -0.80 23.10
CA ASP A 419 5.57 0.42 23.37
C ASP A 419 6.76 0.57 22.40
N ILE A 420 7.13 1.81 22.13
CA ILE A 420 8.27 2.12 21.25
C ILE A 420 9.37 2.76 22.09
N ALA A 421 10.47 2.05 22.24
CA ALA A 421 11.67 2.61 22.88
C ALA A 421 12.29 3.68 21.99
N PRO A 422 12.75 4.82 22.55
CA PRO A 422 13.48 5.84 21.81
C PRO A 422 14.78 5.28 21.25
N LEU A 423 15.32 6.01 20.26
CA LEU A 423 16.66 5.73 19.73
C LEU A 423 17.70 5.85 20.82
N ASN A 424 18.70 4.96 20.76
CA ASN A 424 19.85 4.98 21.64
C ASN A 424 21.07 4.46 20.89
N VAL A 425 22.11 5.27 20.80
CA VAL A 425 23.34 4.94 20.06
C VAL A 425 23.98 3.63 20.51
N ASN A 426 23.79 3.24 21.78
CA ASN A 426 24.37 2.02 22.37
C ASN A 426 23.52 0.76 22.17
N THR A 427 22.20 0.88 22.01
CA THR A 427 21.29 -0.28 21.99
C THR A 427 20.53 -0.43 20.66
N SER A 428 20.27 0.66 19.95
CA SER A 428 19.58 0.59 18.66
C SER A 428 20.39 -0.14 17.60
N GLY A 429 19.80 -1.15 16.98
CA GLY A 429 20.42 -1.97 15.93
C GLY A 429 20.20 -1.43 14.52
N ARG A 430 20.41 -2.31 13.52
CA ARG A 430 20.10 -2.04 12.10
C ARG A 430 18.65 -2.32 11.74
N VAL A 431 18.01 -3.21 12.46
CA VAL A 431 16.61 -3.62 12.32
C VAL A 431 15.88 -3.32 13.63
N TRP A 432 14.56 -3.26 13.57
CA TRP A 432 13.75 -3.12 14.79
C TRP A 432 14.07 -4.22 15.78
N GLY A 433 14.42 -3.83 16.98
CA GLY A 433 14.68 -4.75 18.10
C GLY A 433 13.38 -5.07 18.85
N ILE A 434 13.42 -6.11 19.65
CA ILE A 434 12.30 -6.53 20.51
C ILE A 434 12.87 -6.76 21.91
N SER A 435 12.24 -6.17 22.93
CA SER A 435 12.61 -6.41 24.33
C SER A 435 12.39 -7.87 24.73
N GLU A 436 13.04 -8.32 25.80
CA GLU A 436 12.93 -9.70 26.30
C GLU A 436 11.46 -10.09 26.57
N ASN A 437 10.67 -9.21 27.17
CA ASN A 437 9.26 -9.47 27.45
C ASN A 437 8.35 -9.37 26.20
N GLY A 438 8.88 -9.02 25.03
CA GLY A 438 8.12 -8.91 23.78
C GLY A 438 7.15 -7.76 23.69
N LYS A 439 7.15 -6.80 24.64
CA LYS A 439 6.17 -5.69 24.67
C LYS A 439 6.71 -4.36 24.15
N VAL A 440 8.02 -4.21 24.10
CA VAL A 440 8.67 -2.98 23.65
C VAL A 440 9.42 -3.25 22.35
N LEU A 441 9.18 -2.44 21.33
CA LEU A 441 9.90 -2.44 20.07
C LEU A 441 10.97 -1.34 20.13
N ILE A 442 12.22 -1.71 19.82
CA ILE A 442 13.38 -0.82 19.88
C ILE A 442 13.63 -0.26 18.50
N GLN A 443 13.55 1.05 18.38
CA GLN A 443 13.70 1.73 17.09
C GLN A 443 15.14 1.60 16.56
N PRO A 444 15.35 1.20 15.27
CA PRO A 444 16.68 1.01 14.71
C PRO A 444 17.31 2.32 14.24
N LEU A 445 18.64 2.34 14.15
CA LEU A 445 19.40 3.45 13.59
C LEU A 445 19.08 3.72 12.11
N THR A 446 18.72 2.68 11.35
CA THR A 446 18.28 2.78 9.95
C THR A 446 16.97 3.56 9.78
N SER A 447 16.18 3.71 10.83
CA SER A 447 14.95 4.51 10.80
C SER A 447 15.21 6.02 10.80
N VAL A 448 16.45 6.45 11.13
CA VAL A 448 16.80 7.87 11.19
C VAL A 448 17.06 8.40 9.79
N LYS A 449 16.27 9.34 9.35
CA LYS A 449 16.45 9.98 8.05
C LYS A 449 17.78 10.71 7.97
N GLY A 450 18.59 10.37 6.99
CA GLY A 450 19.90 10.96 6.77
C GLY A 450 21.06 10.21 7.43
N LEU A 451 20.80 9.12 8.16
CA LEU A 451 21.81 8.21 8.68
C LEU A 451 21.98 7.02 7.72
N GLY A 452 23.05 7.00 6.94
CA GLY A 452 23.32 5.93 5.97
C GLY A 452 24.06 4.74 6.59
N ASP A 453 24.06 3.60 5.89
CA ASP A 453 24.66 2.33 6.36
C ASP A 453 26.12 2.50 6.83
N ALA A 454 26.93 3.25 6.07
CA ALA A 454 28.33 3.48 6.43
C ALA A 454 28.50 4.23 7.77
N ALA A 455 27.56 5.10 8.15
CA ALA A 455 27.57 5.78 9.44
C ALA A 455 27.10 4.85 10.56
N ILE A 456 26.09 4.03 10.28
CA ILE A 456 25.57 3.03 11.22
C ILE A 456 26.65 2.00 11.56
N ASP A 457 27.45 1.57 10.58
CA ASP A 457 28.60 0.67 10.82
C ASP A 457 29.61 1.27 11.79
N GLN A 458 29.90 2.57 11.64
CA GLN A 458 30.83 3.25 12.55
C GLN A 458 30.29 3.26 14.00
N ILE A 459 28.99 3.35 14.18
CA ILE A 459 28.36 3.31 15.51
C ILE A 459 28.36 1.89 16.08
N VAL A 460 27.80 0.96 15.34
CA VAL A 460 27.56 -0.42 15.81
C VAL A 460 28.88 -1.15 16.14
N ASN A 461 29.93 -0.92 15.36
CA ASN A 461 31.20 -1.60 15.52
C ASN A 461 32.09 -0.98 16.64
N ASN A 462 31.80 0.25 17.09
CA ASN A 462 32.63 0.96 18.06
C ASN A 462 31.94 1.21 19.42
N ARG A 463 30.74 0.76 19.61
CA ARG A 463 30.02 0.85 20.89
C ARG A 463 30.42 -0.23 21.89
N PRO A 464 30.20 -0.09 23.22
CA PRO A 464 29.45 1.02 23.84
C PRO A 464 30.22 2.31 23.97
N PHE A 465 29.49 3.44 23.97
CA PHE A 465 30.03 4.77 24.29
C PHE A 465 29.49 5.17 25.67
N ASN A 466 30.38 5.54 26.60
CA ASN A 466 29.99 5.97 27.95
C ASN A 466 29.91 7.49 28.07
N THR A 467 30.63 8.21 27.23
CA THR A 467 30.69 9.68 27.24
C THR A 467 30.59 10.23 25.82
N ILE A 468 30.19 11.49 25.72
CA ILE A 468 30.16 12.19 24.42
C ILE A 468 31.56 12.35 23.80
N GLU A 469 32.59 12.45 24.61
CA GLU A 469 33.99 12.48 24.17
C GLU A 469 34.41 11.16 23.52
N GLU A 470 34.00 10.00 24.08
CA GLU A 470 34.26 8.70 23.45
C GLU A 470 33.58 8.60 22.08
N PHE A 471 32.37 9.14 21.94
CA PHE A 471 31.70 9.18 20.66
C PHE A 471 32.31 10.15 19.65
N LEU A 472 32.70 11.34 20.08
CA LEU A 472 33.19 12.40 19.17
C LEU A 472 34.66 12.26 18.78
N PHE A 473 35.51 11.62 19.61
CA PHE A 473 36.98 11.57 19.46
C PHE A 473 37.52 10.15 19.46
N ASN A 474 36.69 9.14 19.17
CA ASN A 474 37.12 7.75 19.05
C ASN A 474 38.06 7.60 17.83
N PRO A 475 39.29 7.10 18.01
CA PRO A 475 40.28 6.95 16.93
C PRO A 475 39.84 5.92 15.87
N ASP A 476 38.99 4.96 16.24
CA ASP A 476 38.55 3.89 15.34
C ASP A 476 37.33 4.31 14.46
N ILE A 477 36.73 5.48 14.75
CA ILE A 477 35.61 6.02 13.96
C ILE A 477 36.13 6.86 12.77
N VAL A 478 35.69 6.48 11.57
CA VAL A 478 35.94 7.24 10.34
C VAL A 478 34.89 8.35 10.18
N TYR A 479 35.21 9.55 10.63
CA TYR A 479 34.25 10.67 10.67
C TYR A 479 33.86 11.26 9.30
N SER A 480 34.52 10.88 8.21
CA SER A 480 33.98 11.16 6.87
C SER A 480 32.72 10.35 6.57
N LYS A 481 32.55 9.16 7.19
CA LYS A 481 31.36 8.32 7.13
C LYS A 481 30.31 8.74 8.17
N LEU A 482 30.73 8.97 9.43
CA LEU A 482 29.91 9.53 10.51
C LEU A 482 30.06 11.05 10.55
N ASN A 483 29.56 11.73 9.55
CA ASN A 483 29.79 13.16 9.34
C ASN A 483 28.88 14.05 10.19
N LYS A 484 29.03 15.38 10.06
CA LYS A 484 28.25 16.40 10.79
C LYS A 484 26.74 16.20 10.64
N LYS A 485 26.24 15.84 9.43
CA LYS A 485 24.80 15.59 9.20
C LYS A 485 24.28 14.39 9.97
N CYS A 486 25.10 13.35 10.12
CA CYS A 486 24.74 12.18 10.90
C CYS A 486 24.64 12.52 12.39
N ILE A 487 25.57 13.31 12.93
CA ILE A 487 25.54 13.78 14.32
C ILE A 487 24.32 14.68 14.55
N ASP A 488 24.05 15.61 13.63
CA ASP A 488 22.83 16.44 13.65
C ASP A 488 21.57 15.60 13.75
N ALA A 489 21.43 14.60 12.88
CA ALA A 489 20.26 13.72 12.88
C ALA A 489 20.15 12.90 14.17
N LEU A 490 21.26 12.39 14.70
CA LEU A 490 21.29 11.60 15.94
C LEU A 490 20.89 12.42 17.17
N VAL A 491 21.36 13.65 17.31
CA VAL A 491 20.93 14.50 18.45
C VAL A 491 19.46 14.85 18.34
N ARG A 492 19.04 15.31 17.17
CA ARG A 492 17.64 15.75 16.95
C ARG A 492 16.63 14.60 17.01
N SER A 493 17.09 13.36 16.88
CA SER A 493 16.27 12.14 17.01
C SER A 493 16.36 11.48 18.38
N GLU A 494 17.02 12.11 19.37
CA GLU A 494 17.26 11.58 20.73
C GLU A 494 18.29 10.43 20.79
N GLY A 495 18.91 10.07 19.68
CA GLY A 495 19.84 8.93 19.61
C GLY A 495 21.09 9.06 20.47
N LEU A 496 21.50 10.30 20.79
CA LEU A 496 22.66 10.60 21.64
C LEU A 496 22.28 11.08 23.05
N ASP A 497 21.01 11.10 23.43
CA ASP A 497 20.56 11.59 24.75
C ASP A 497 21.24 10.83 25.90
N VAL A 498 21.52 9.55 25.72
CA VAL A 498 22.24 8.71 26.69
C VAL A 498 23.66 9.21 26.99
N LEU A 499 24.24 10.02 26.11
CA LEU A 499 25.59 10.61 26.25
C LEU A 499 25.55 12.08 26.72
N MET A 500 24.35 12.64 26.89
CA MET A 500 24.16 14.00 27.38
C MET A 500 24.27 14.02 28.91
N ASP A 501 25.26 14.73 29.43
CA ASP A 501 25.49 14.84 30.87
C ASP A 501 25.11 16.23 31.42
N SER A 502 25.33 16.45 32.73
CA SER A 502 24.94 17.68 33.45
C SER A 502 25.66 18.96 32.99
N ARG A 503 26.64 18.87 32.13
CA ARG A 503 27.31 20.05 31.53
C ARG A 503 26.44 20.75 30.50
N PHE A 504 25.42 20.07 29.98
CA PHE A 504 24.50 20.60 28.99
C PHE A 504 23.21 21.07 29.66
N ALA A 505 22.80 22.31 29.40
CA ALA A 505 21.59 22.90 29.96
C ALA A 505 20.29 22.33 29.34
N GLY A 506 20.40 21.65 28.19
CA GLY A 506 19.30 21.02 27.50
C GLY A 506 19.72 20.47 26.15
N ARG A 507 18.77 19.82 25.41
CA ARG A 507 19.06 19.14 24.15
C ARG A 507 19.44 20.10 23.02
N LYS A 508 18.90 21.32 22.98
CA LYS A 508 19.29 22.33 21.98
C LYS A 508 20.71 22.81 22.22
N HIS A 509 21.06 23.06 23.48
CA HIS A 509 22.43 23.35 23.88
C HIS A 509 23.37 22.21 23.46
N PHE A 510 23.03 20.96 23.77
CA PHE A 510 23.82 19.78 23.35
C PHE A 510 23.99 19.73 21.84
N TRP A 511 22.89 19.92 21.08
CA TRP A 511 22.92 19.96 19.62
C TRP A 511 23.85 21.04 19.07
N SER A 512 23.77 22.27 19.58
CA SER A 512 24.61 23.38 19.12
C SER A 512 26.09 23.12 19.41
N ALA A 513 26.40 22.61 20.60
CA ALA A 513 27.76 22.37 21.03
C ALA A 513 28.49 21.25 20.22
N ILE A 514 27.75 20.23 19.72
CA ILE A 514 28.38 19.07 19.07
C ILE A 514 28.03 18.90 17.58
N ALA A 515 26.89 19.43 17.12
CA ALA A 515 26.42 19.24 15.75
C ALA A 515 26.47 20.53 14.92
N VAL A 516 26.05 21.67 15.45
CA VAL A 516 26.11 22.96 14.74
C VAL A 516 27.57 23.43 14.60
N ASP A 517 28.33 23.40 15.69
CA ASP A 517 29.77 23.68 15.72
C ASP A 517 30.51 22.42 16.20
N ARG A 518 30.73 21.48 15.28
CA ARG A 518 31.36 20.20 15.62
C ARG A 518 32.79 20.39 16.16
N PRO A 519 33.06 20.03 17.42
CA PRO A 519 34.37 20.17 18.00
C PRO A 519 35.36 19.14 17.40
N ARG A 520 36.59 19.57 17.22
CA ARG A 520 37.70 18.71 16.72
C ARG A 520 38.53 18.09 17.85
N ASN A 521 38.39 18.61 19.07
CA ASN A 521 39.09 18.13 20.26
C ASN A 521 38.31 18.52 21.53
N LYS A 522 38.77 17.99 22.67
CA LYS A 522 38.15 18.24 23.99
C LYS A 522 38.13 19.72 24.39
N LYS A 523 39.20 20.48 24.06
CA LYS A 523 39.26 21.92 24.35
C LYS A 523 38.13 22.67 23.64
N LYS A 524 37.96 22.41 22.33
CA LYS A 524 36.91 23.04 21.54
C LYS A 524 35.50 22.63 22.02
N LEU A 525 35.34 21.40 22.49
CA LEU A 525 34.07 20.96 23.07
C LEU A 525 33.73 21.78 24.33
N ILE A 526 34.69 22.01 25.23
CA ILE A 526 34.50 22.82 26.44
C ILE A 526 34.12 24.27 26.08
N GLU A 527 34.82 24.86 25.09
CA GLU A 527 34.50 26.19 24.59
C GLU A 527 33.08 26.28 24.03
N ASN A 528 32.64 25.27 23.25
CA ASN A 528 31.32 25.22 22.69
C ASN A 528 30.25 25.06 23.79
N ILE A 529 30.48 24.22 24.78
CA ILE A 529 29.55 24.05 25.92
C ILE A 529 29.33 25.40 26.62
N ALA A 530 30.39 26.17 26.86
CA ALA A 530 30.26 27.49 27.48
C ALA A 530 29.55 28.50 26.55
N LEU A 531 29.82 28.47 25.25
CA LEU A 531 29.29 29.41 24.25
C LEU A 531 27.78 29.23 24.07
N TYR A 532 27.29 28.00 23.97
CA TYR A 532 25.91 27.69 23.64
C TYR A 532 25.03 27.41 24.87
N ALA A 533 25.54 27.52 26.09
CA ALA A 533 24.79 27.31 27.33
C ALA A 533 23.43 28.05 27.43
N PRO A 534 23.29 29.30 26.88
CA PRO A 534 21.99 30.00 26.92
C PRO A 534 20.88 29.38 26.10
N GLU A 535 21.14 28.44 25.18
CA GLU A 535 20.12 27.88 24.27
C GLU A 535 19.14 26.93 24.96
N GLY A 536 19.55 26.23 26.03
CA GLY A 536 18.68 25.31 26.77
C GLY A 536 18.14 24.16 25.96
N ASP A 537 16.83 23.93 26.03
CA ASP A 537 16.10 22.89 25.31
C ASP A 537 15.49 23.37 23.98
N PHE A 538 15.16 22.45 23.12
CA PHE A 538 14.29 22.71 21.98
C PHE A 538 12.89 23.12 22.45
N SER A 539 12.22 24.00 21.71
CA SER A 539 10.80 24.23 21.91
C SER A 539 10.00 22.96 21.59
N LEU A 540 8.79 22.83 22.15
CA LEU A 540 7.92 21.69 21.87
C LEU A 540 7.66 21.51 20.37
N GLU A 541 7.48 22.60 19.63
CA GLU A 541 7.29 22.59 18.19
C GLU A 541 8.53 22.03 17.46
N GLU A 542 9.72 22.50 17.81
CA GLU A 542 10.99 22.00 17.27
C GLU A 542 11.16 20.50 17.56
N GLU A 543 10.86 20.04 18.78
CA GLU A 543 10.94 18.63 19.16
C GLU A 543 9.99 17.74 18.33
N VAL A 544 8.72 18.15 18.20
CA VAL A 544 7.74 17.41 17.40
C VAL A 544 8.19 17.33 15.95
N VAL A 545 8.63 18.46 15.36
CA VAL A 545 9.12 18.50 13.98
C VAL A 545 10.36 17.60 13.80
N ASN A 546 11.30 17.65 14.73
CA ASN A 546 12.51 16.84 14.70
C ASN A 546 12.19 15.35 14.75
N LEU A 547 11.42 14.89 15.73
CA LEU A 547 11.12 13.48 15.92
C LEU A 547 10.27 12.90 14.79
N VAL A 548 9.22 13.60 14.38
CA VAL A 548 8.35 13.13 13.30
C VAL A 548 9.08 13.06 11.98
N ASN A 549 9.84 14.10 11.62
CA ASN A 549 10.54 14.14 10.34
C ASN A 549 11.73 13.19 10.25
N LEU A 550 12.44 12.96 11.36
CA LEU A 550 13.61 12.10 11.38
C LEU A 550 13.30 10.63 11.66
N THR A 551 12.27 10.35 12.45
CA THR A 551 12.02 8.99 12.97
C THR A 551 10.60 8.47 12.77
N GLY A 552 9.65 9.34 12.38
CA GLY A 552 8.21 9.02 12.33
C GLY A 552 7.54 8.92 13.71
N ARG A 553 8.25 9.21 14.80
CA ARG A 553 7.72 9.11 16.18
C ARG A 553 7.09 10.43 16.63
N PHE A 554 5.83 10.40 17.00
CA PHE A 554 5.15 11.54 17.62
C PHE A 554 5.29 11.48 19.16
N PRO A 555 5.84 12.54 19.80
CA PRO A 555 6.06 12.57 21.25
C PRO A 555 4.78 12.94 22.02
N PHE A 556 3.79 12.07 22.01
CA PHE A 556 2.44 12.33 22.51
C PHE A 556 2.43 12.84 23.99
N THR A 557 3.20 12.20 24.85
CA THR A 557 3.28 12.53 26.29
C THR A 557 3.91 13.89 26.58
N ARG A 558 4.60 14.49 25.64
CA ARG A 558 5.12 15.87 25.75
C ARG A 558 4.13 16.91 25.25
N VAL A 559 3.27 16.51 24.27
CA VAL A 559 2.25 17.39 23.69
C VAL A 559 1.01 17.48 24.56
N VAL A 560 0.65 16.39 25.23
CA VAL A 560 -0.53 16.32 26.12
C VAL A 560 -0.06 15.89 27.50
N SER A 561 -0.25 16.75 28.49
CA SER A 561 0.14 16.45 29.86
C SER A 561 -0.74 15.35 30.47
N ALA A 562 -0.19 14.67 31.48
CA ALA A 562 -0.92 13.63 32.21
C ALA A 562 -2.18 14.19 32.88
N GLU A 563 -2.12 15.42 33.39
CA GLU A 563 -3.26 16.10 34.02
C GLU A 563 -4.41 16.34 33.05
N VAL A 564 -4.09 16.76 31.80
CA VAL A 564 -5.10 16.93 30.74
C VAL A 564 -5.76 15.60 30.40
N ILE A 565 -4.97 14.52 30.28
CA ILE A 565 -5.50 13.17 29.99
C ILE A 565 -6.40 12.68 31.13
N GLU A 566 -5.98 12.88 32.37
CA GLU A 566 -6.76 12.50 33.54
C GLU A 566 -8.05 13.34 33.68
N GLY A 567 -7.97 14.63 33.43
CA GLY A 567 -9.14 15.51 33.37
C GLY A 567 -10.17 15.09 32.32
N LEU A 568 -9.71 14.69 31.14
CA LEU A 568 -10.57 14.17 30.07
C LEU A 568 -11.25 12.85 30.45
N LYS A 569 -10.49 11.91 31.07
CA LYS A 569 -11.03 10.64 31.58
C LYS A 569 -12.08 10.84 32.67
N ASN A 570 -11.80 11.72 33.62
CA ASN A 570 -12.72 12.05 34.74
C ASN A 570 -14.04 12.68 34.24
N ASN A 571 -13.96 13.45 33.16
CA ASN A 571 -15.14 14.02 32.48
C ASN A 571 -15.76 13.08 31.44
N LYS A 572 -15.31 11.84 31.32
CA LYS A 572 -15.79 10.82 30.37
C LYS A 572 -15.77 11.30 28.90
N ILE A 573 -14.76 12.10 28.54
CA ILE A 573 -14.58 12.57 27.17
C ILE A 573 -13.63 11.59 26.45
N PRO A 574 -14.11 10.80 25.46
CA PRO A 574 -13.30 9.81 24.80
C PRO A 574 -12.31 10.43 23.80
N PRO A 575 -11.20 9.75 23.51
CA PRO A 575 -10.39 10.06 22.33
C PRO A 575 -11.21 9.85 21.06
N ILE A 576 -10.83 10.50 19.95
CA ILE A 576 -11.59 10.42 18.69
C ILE A 576 -11.71 8.99 18.14
N SER A 577 -10.75 8.12 18.41
CA SER A 577 -10.80 6.71 18.02
C SER A 577 -11.89 5.90 18.72
N GLU A 578 -12.34 6.36 19.89
CA GLU A 578 -13.40 5.77 20.70
C GLU A 578 -14.70 6.60 20.65
N PHE A 579 -14.81 7.48 19.67
CA PHE A 579 -15.99 8.34 19.53
C PHE A 579 -17.25 7.52 19.32
N ASP A 580 -18.23 7.76 20.19
CA ASP A 580 -19.59 7.25 20.04
C ASP A 580 -20.54 8.40 19.65
N LYS A 581 -21.47 8.12 18.76
CA LYS A 581 -22.46 9.10 18.29
C LYS A 581 -23.31 9.67 19.41
N ASP A 582 -23.49 8.92 20.48
CA ASP A 582 -24.28 9.33 21.64
C ASP A 582 -23.53 10.34 22.54
N LEU A 583 -22.20 10.44 22.45
CA LEU A 583 -21.38 11.30 23.31
C LEU A 583 -21.18 12.73 22.78
N MET A 584 -21.48 12.99 21.49
CA MET A 584 -21.41 14.29 20.81
C MET A 584 -20.06 15.03 20.86
N VAL A 585 -19.12 14.64 21.72
CA VAL A 585 -17.81 15.30 21.91
C VAL A 585 -16.72 14.25 22.07
N CYS A 586 -15.59 14.48 21.43
CA CYS A 586 -14.36 13.74 21.64
C CYS A 586 -13.16 14.68 21.72
N TRP A 587 -11.97 14.15 21.89
CA TRP A 587 -10.76 14.95 21.88
C TRP A 587 -9.66 14.32 21.00
N ALA A 588 -8.79 15.17 20.47
CA ALA A 588 -7.61 14.77 19.71
C ALA A 588 -6.63 15.94 19.55
N VAL A 589 -5.44 15.64 19.03
CA VAL A 589 -4.39 16.61 18.70
C VAL A 589 -4.25 16.74 17.19
N PRO A 590 -4.45 17.92 16.61
CA PRO A 590 -4.17 18.17 15.19
C PRO A 590 -2.68 18.01 14.86
N ARG A 591 -2.37 17.24 13.82
CA ARG A 591 -1.02 16.98 13.34
C ARG A 591 -0.70 17.75 12.07
N SER A 592 -1.66 17.83 11.17
CA SER A 592 -1.53 18.56 9.91
C SER A 592 -2.85 19.13 9.47
N VAL A 593 -2.80 20.31 8.86
CA VAL A 593 -3.95 20.97 8.24
C VAL A 593 -3.65 21.16 6.76
N LYS A 594 -4.49 20.62 5.88
CA LYS A 594 -4.32 20.69 4.43
C LYS A 594 -5.57 21.23 3.78
N VAL A 595 -5.45 22.30 3.01
CA VAL A 595 -6.56 22.80 2.17
C VAL A 595 -6.78 21.83 1.02
N LYS A 596 -7.99 21.32 0.89
CA LYS A 596 -8.41 20.49 -0.25
C LYS A 596 -9.62 21.07 -0.95
N THR A 597 -9.77 20.71 -2.21
CA THR A 597 -10.90 21.14 -3.04
C THR A 597 -11.65 19.92 -3.56
N THR A 598 -12.97 19.91 -3.40
CA THR A 598 -13.82 18.86 -3.97
C THR A 598 -13.86 18.92 -5.50
N ARG A 599 -14.36 17.87 -6.14
CA ARG A 599 -14.60 17.88 -7.61
C ARG A 599 -15.54 19.00 -8.05
N ALA A 600 -16.43 19.48 -7.17
CA ALA A 600 -17.36 20.58 -7.41
C ALA A 600 -16.76 21.97 -7.10
N GLY A 601 -15.45 22.06 -6.82
CA GLY A 601 -14.76 23.33 -6.56
C GLY A 601 -14.89 23.84 -5.12
N LYS A 602 -15.59 23.14 -4.21
CA LYS A 602 -15.74 23.56 -2.81
C LYS A 602 -14.49 23.25 -2.01
N LYS A 603 -13.91 24.27 -1.36
CA LYS A 603 -12.74 24.11 -0.47
C LYS A 603 -13.16 23.59 0.91
N TYR A 604 -12.28 22.79 1.51
CA TYR A 604 -12.39 22.32 2.88
C TYR A 604 -11.00 22.08 3.45
N PHE A 605 -10.88 22.05 4.80
CA PHE A 605 -9.67 21.58 5.43
C PHE A 605 -9.79 20.09 5.72
N GLN A 606 -8.76 19.33 5.33
CA GLN A 606 -8.50 18.02 5.89
C GLN A 606 -7.50 18.18 7.02
N VAL A 607 -7.89 17.79 8.22
CA VAL A 607 -7.05 17.79 9.41
C VAL A 607 -6.77 16.35 9.81
N ASP A 608 -5.49 16.00 9.90
CA ASP A 608 -5.07 14.72 10.43
C ASP A 608 -4.85 14.88 11.94
N LEU A 609 -5.51 14.05 12.72
CA LEU A 609 -5.59 14.06 14.17
C LEU A 609 -4.89 12.83 14.75
N VAL A 610 -4.27 12.97 15.91
CA VAL A 610 -3.79 11.83 16.71
C VAL A 610 -4.37 11.93 18.13
N ASP A 611 -4.66 10.79 18.74
CA ASP A 611 -5.19 10.70 20.11
C ASP A 611 -4.32 9.86 21.04
N SER A 612 -4.77 9.66 22.28
CA SER A 612 -4.06 8.88 23.31
C SER A 612 -3.80 7.42 22.90
N ASN A 613 -4.65 6.88 22.05
CA ASN A 613 -4.50 5.51 21.54
C ASN A 613 -3.55 5.44 20.33
N SER A 614 -2.88 6.56 20.02
CA SER A 614 -2.01 6.74 18.85
C SER A 614 -2.71 6.48 17.51
N VAL A 615 -4.05 6.59 17.47
CA VAL A 615 -4.83 6.45 16.23
C VAL A 615 -4.74 7.73 15.44
N ILE A 616 -4.36 7.63 14.16
CA ILE A 616 -4.37 8.76 13.22
C ILE A 616 -5.69 8.76 12.48
N THR A 617 -6.50 9.77 12.73
CA THR A 617 -7.83 9.95 12.14
C THR A 617 -7.88 11.23 11.33
N SER A 618 -8.47 11.19 10.12
CA SER A 618 -8.69 12.41 9.33
C SER A 618 -10.11 12.93 9.50
N ILE A 619 -10.24 14.24 9.75
CA ILE A 619 -11.52 14.96 9.81
C ILE A 619 -11.59 16.01 8.69
N ARG A 620 -12.79 16.20 8.11
CA ARG A 620 -13.06 17.21 7.10
C ARG A 620 -13.78 18.40 7.71
N CYS A 621 -13.18 19.58 7.65
CA CYS A 621 -13.76 20.81 8.17
C CYS A 621 -14.29 21.68 7.01
N TRP A 622 -15.61 21.93 7.03
CA TRP A 622 -16.32 22.64 5.96
C TRP A 622 -16.76 24.04 6.42
N GLY A 623 -16.74 25.01 5.52
CA GLY A 623 -17.26 26.33 5.81
C GLY A 623 -16.37 27.19 6.71
N ILE A 624 -15.07 26.91 6.72
CA ILE A 624 -14.06 27.69 7.44
C ILE A 624 -13.71 28.93 6.66
N ASP A 625 -13.68 30.08 7.30
CA ASP A 625 -13.26 31.36 6.75
C ASP A 625 -11.91 31.78 7.34
N LEU A 626 -10.84 31.57 6.59
CA LEU A 626 -9.48 31.98 6.97
C LEU A 626 -9.32 33.51 7.16
N ALA A 627 -10.14 34.31 6.51
CA ALA A 627 -10.10 35.77 6.63
C ALA A 627 -10.60 36.25 8.00
N LEU A 628 -11.32 35.39 8.74
CA LEU A 628 -11.85 35.69 10.07
C LEU A 628 -11.00 35.09 11.22
N GLY A 629 -9.79 34.59 10.94
CA GLY A 629 -8.91 34.00 11.94
C GLY A 629 -9.34 32.61 12.44
N ASP A 630 -10.15 31.90 11.64
CA ASP A 630 -10.53 30.52 11.89
C ASP A 630 -9.34 29.60 11.57
N ASP A 631 -8.39 29.44 12.51
CA ASP A 631 -7.22 28.61 12.34
C ASP A 631 -7.18 27.46 13.36
N ILE A 632 -6.58 26.34 12.97
CA ILE A 632 -6.35 25.18 13.82
C ILE A 632 -4.86 25.11 14.12
N VAL A 633 -4.51 25.32 15.38
CA VAL A 633 -3.13 25.22 15.84
C VAL A 633 -2.76 23.74 15.93
N VAL A 634 -1.71 23.33 15.24
CA VAL A 634 -1.20 21.95 15.31
C VAL A 634 -0.45 21.71 16.61
N ASN A 635 -0.37 20.44 17.02
CA ASN A 635 0.32 19.99 18.24
C ASN A 635 -0.25 20.57 19.54
N VAL A 636 -1.53 20.92 19.55
CA VAL A 636 -2.27 21.34 20.75
C VAL A 636 -3.54 20.48 20.84
N PRO A 637 -3.91 19.97 22.03
CA PRO A 637 -5.11 19.15 22.18
C PRO A 637 -6.39 19.99 22.07
N TYR A 638 -7.41 19.43 21.42
CA TYR A 638 -8.72 20.05 21.26
C TYR A 638 -9.85 19.11 21.70
N LEU A 639 -10.89 19.70 22.30
CA LEU A 639 -12.22 19.11 22.30
C LEU A 639 -12.86 19.36 20.94
N ILE A 640 -13.47 18.34 20.36
CA ILE A 640 -14.04 18.38 19.02
C ILE A 640 -15.47 17.86 19.07
N LYS A 641 -16.40 18.55 18.40
CA LYS A 641 -17.78 18.10 18.16
C LYS A 641 -17.90 17.66 16.71
N PRO A 642 -17.57 16.41 16.37
CA PRO A 642 -17.61 15.96 15.01
C PRO A 642 -18.98 15.39 14.62
N ASP A 643 -19.36 15.56 13.36
CA ASP A 643 -20.35 14.72 12.70
C ASP A 643 -19.66 13.46 12.18
N TYR A 644 -20.27 12.30 12.37
CA TYR A 644 -19.78 11.04 11.78
C TYR A 644 -20.82 10.42 10.86
N SER A 645 -20.41 10.03 9.68
CA SER A 645 -21.26 9.28 8.76
C SER A 645 -20.53 8.05 8.21
N GLU A 646 -21.22 6.92 8.18
CA GLU A 646 -20.69 5.67 7.63
C GLU A 646 -20.32 5.85 6.15
N GLY A 647 -19.11 5.45 5.75
CA GLY A 647 -18.56 5.63 4.41
C GLY A 647 -17.92 6.99 4.13
N TRP A 648 -18.21 8.04 4.90
CA TRP A 648 -17.58 9.36 4.75
C TRP A 648 -16.66 9.75 5.91
N GLY A 649 -16.77 9.10 7.08
CA GLY A 649 -16.00 9.37 8.28
C GLY A 649 -16.37 10.68 8.97
N PHE A 650 -15.40 11.27 9.68
CA PHE A 650 -15.60 12.46 10.50
C PHE A 650 -15.64 13.76 9.69
N SER A 651 -16.49 14.69 10.11
CA SER A 651 -16.54 16.05 9.56
C SER A 651 -17.01 17.07 10.61
N THR A 652 -16.69 18.35 10.38
CA THR A 652 -17.27 19.49 11.09
C THR A 652 -17.73 20.54 10.10
N ARG A 653 -18.71 21.36 10.46
CA ARG A 653 -19.26 22.44 9.61
C ARG A 653 -19.32 23.75 10.38
N GLY A 654 -19.00 24.84 9.68
CA GLY A 654 -19.01 26.18 10.27
C GLY A 654 -17.67 26.58 10.86
N ARG A 655 -17.65 27.62 11.71
CA ARG A 655 -16.43 28.16 12.33
C ARG A 655 -15.74 27.13 13.20
N ILE A 656 -14.41 27.20 13.29
CA ILE A 656 -13.60 26.34 14.17
C ILE A 656 -14.05 26.52 15.61
N SER A 657 -14.18 27.75 16.09
CA SER A 657 -14.61 28.05 17.44
C SER A 657 -15.97 27.47 17.86
N SER A 658 -16.82 27.10 16.90
CA SER A 658 -18.12 26.48 17.18
C SER A 658 -18.02 24.97 17.45
N ASN A 659 -17.00 24.30 16.90
CA ASN A 659 -16.87 22.85 16.95
C ASN A 659 -15.58 22.38 17.64
N TRP A 660 -14.63 23.30 17.83
CA TRP A 660 -13.30 22.99 18.34
C TRP A 660 -12.96 23.91 19.52
N LYS A 661 -12.64 23.35 20.66
CA LYS A 661 -12.18 24.10 21.82
C LYS A 661 -10.79 23.62 22.22
N MET A 662 -9.81 24.52 22.13
CA MET A 662 -8.44 24.26 22.55
C MET A 662 -8.45 23.92 24.05
N LEU A 663 -7.70 22.90 24.44
CA LEU A 663 -7.42 22.54 25.81
C LEU A 663 -6.11 23.24 26.21
N ALA A 664 -6.16 24.01 27.26
CA ALA A 664 -4.98 24.72 27.77
C ALA A 664 -4.04 23.77 28.50
#